data_379e4223520cb6c0c0e5ef387de973ce
#
_entry.id   379e4223520cb6c0c0e5ef387de973ce
#
_cell.length_a   1.000
_cell.length_b   1.000
_cell.length_c   1.000
_cell.angle_alpha   90.00
_cell.angle_beta   90.00
_cell.angle_gamma   90.00
#
_symmetry.space_group_name_H-M   'P 1'
#
loop_
_entity.id
_entity.type
_entity.pdbx_description
1 polymer ?
#
loop_
_entity_poly.entity_id
_entity_poly.type
_entity_poly.pdbx_seq_one_letter_code
_entity_poly.pdbx_strand_id
1 'polypeptide(L)'
;MSNNILVQGARVHNLKNIDVNIPRNKFVVITGISGSGKSSLAFYTIYVDGQRRYIETFSAYARQFIGGLERPDVDKIDGLSPVIAIEQKTTSKNPRSTVGTITEIYDYLRLFYSRVGEAFSYNSNEKMISYTDDEIIDLVFNNFKEKKITILSPVVKARKGNYRELFSSIQKQGFLKARIDGVITELKPNLKLDRYKIHDIEIVIDRIILKNNETSKKRLKDSLITAMYHGNNSLLIVNEEDNSNTYYSRSLICPSTGISYEKPEPNSFSFNSPKGMCKKCNGLGKLNKVNIDLVIPDKSISIYSGGLVPLGNYKSSWIFKQIETISERYNFSIKDPISKIPKKAIEIILFGGNESFSVESKSLGLTRKYEIDFEGVIPFIENQANEIYSARIKRWANGFMDNVKCETCNGSRLNKESSYFFIDNKNIHDLSSLDIVDLKNWFSTVEPKLSERNKIIGSEIIKEINKRLDFLLNVGLDYLSLNRPTKSLSGGESQRIRLATQIGSQLVGVLYILDEPSIGLHQRDNSKLIESLKKLRDLGNTIIVVEHDKEIMEKADCIIDVGPYAGKNGGEIIFNGTYKEILKTNTITSQFLKNIKTIPVPELRRMSKNKLRIEGCTGNNLKNIDVDFPLGLIIGVTGVSGSGKSTLINETLYPILNNHFFNGVKEPLPYKNISGLKHIDKVIEINQSPIGRTPRSNPATYTGVYSDIRSLFCMTQESLIRGYKPGRFSFNVVGGRCETCQGGGLRKIEMNFLPDVYINCDDCQGKRFNRETLEIRYKGKSIADILSMTINESCDFFENFPKILRKLKTLKEVGLGYVTLGQQSTTLSGGEAQRIKLASELSKKDTGNTFYILDEPTTGLHFQDIKVLLEMINKLVNKGNTVIIIEHNMDVIKTVDHIIEIGPNGGKLGGQIIFSGKPEDLIKVESSQTAVYLKKELT
;
A
#
# COMPACT_ATOMS: atom_id res chain seq x y z
N MET A 1 -22.67 -4.69 -36.84
CA MET A 1 -22.66 -4.53 -35.36
C MET A 1 -23.39 -3.23 -35.04
N SER A 2 -24.26 -3.19 -34.04
CA SER A 2 -24.97 -1.97 -33.65
C SER A 2 -23.94 -0.90 -33.23
N ASN A 3 -24.10 0.35 -33.69
CA ASN A 3 -23.23 1.47 -33.32
C ASN A 3 -23.39 1.91 -31.87
N ASN A 4 -24.31 1.29 -31.13
CA ASN A 4 -24.67 1.68 -29.78
C ASN A 4 -24.76 0.45 -28.86
N ILE A 5 -24.51 0.67 -27.58
CA ILE A 5 -24.84 -0.23 -26.48
C ILE A 5 -26.25 0.16 -26.03
N LEU A 6 -27.20 -0.78 -26.13
CA LEU A 6 -28.60 -0.60 -25.75
C LEU A 6 -28.86 -1.32 -24.43
N VAL A 7 -29.17 -0.60 -23.38
CA VAL A 7 -29.65 -1.13 -22.10
C VAL A 7 -31.13 -0.92 -22.02
N GLN A 8 -31.93 -1.97 -21.80
CA GLN A 8 -33.40 -1.93 -21.76
C GLN A 8 -33.90 -2.52 -20.45
N GLY A 9 -34.75 -1.79 -19.76
CA GLY A 9 -35.43 -2.26 -18.56
C GLY A 9 -34.53 -2.46 -17.37
N ALA A 10 -33.52 -1.61 -17.13
CA ALA A 10 -32.62 -1.75 -15.98
C ALA A 10 -33.31 -1.32 -14.67
N ARG A 11 -33.31 -2.24 -13.67
CA ARG A 11 -33.97 -2.10 -12.37
C ARG A 11 -33.05 -2.35 -11.18
N VAL A 12 -31.73 -2.40 -11.41
CA VAL A 12 -30.73 -2.68 -10.36
C VAL A 12 -30.74 -1.56 -9.33
N HIS A 13 -30.85 -1.93 -8.05
CA HIS A 13 -30.89 -1.03 -6.90
C HIS A 13 -32.03 0.01 -6.98
N ASN A 14 -31.71 1.28 -7.24
CA ASN A 14 -32.68 2.37 -7.33
C ASN A 14 -33.07 2.74 -8.76
N LEU A 15 -32.60 2.03 -9.78
CA LEU A 15 -32.96 2.30 -11.18
C LEU A 15 -34.45 1.96 -11.43
N LYS A 16 -35.14 2.87 -12.09
CA LYS A 16 -36.57 2.80 -12.30
C LYS A 16 -36.95 2.28 -13.70
N ASN A 17 -36.57 1.05 -14.00
CA ASN A 17 -36.86 0.42 -15.29
C ASN A 17 -36.44 1.29 -16.49
N ILE A 18 -35.18 1.69 -16.48
CA ILE A 18 -34.64 2.67 -17.43
C ILE A 18 -34.12 2.02 -18.71
N ASP A 19 -34.31 2.76 -19.82
CA ASP A 19 -33.71 2.47 -21.11
C ASP A 19 -32.63 3.50 -21.42
N VAL A 20 -31.44 3.02 -21.84
CA VAL A 20 -30.28 3.88 -22.14
C VAL A 20 -29.62 3.44 -23.43
N ASN A 21 -29.35 4.43 -24.28
CA ASN A 21 -28.58 4.26 -25.51
C ASN A 21 -27.18 4.91 -25.33
N ILE A 22 -26.12 4.12 -25.39
CA ILE A 22 -24.75 4.56 -25.19
C ILE A 22 -23.98 4.38 -26.50
N PRO A 23 -23.44 5.45 -27.09
CA PRO A 23 -22.72 5.34 -28.37
C PRO A 23 -21.38 4.62 -28.16
N ARG A 24 -21.05 3.67 -29.06
CA ARG A 24 -19.77 2.95 -29.09
C ARG A 24 -18.65 3.82 -29.65
N ASN A 25 -17.42 3.49 -29.30
CA ASN A 25 -16.21 4.20 -29.74
C ASN A 25 -16.25 5.70 -29.39
N LYS A 26 -16.90 6.04 -28.27
CA LYS A 26 -17.06 7.39 -27.77
C LYS A 26 -16.62 7.47 -26.31
N PHE A 27 -16.27 8.68 -25.91
CA PHE A 27 -16.00 9.05 -24.53
C PHE A 27 -17.31 9.54 -23.88
N VAL A 28 -17.92 8.70 -23.04
CA VAL A 28 -19.22 8.92 -22.41
C VAL A 28 -19.03 9.20 -20.92
N VAL A 29 -19.66 10.25 -20.43
CA VAL A 29 -19.67 10.61 -19.01
C VAL A 29 -21.04 10.33 -18.42
N ILE A 30 -21.12 9.54 -17.34
CA ILE A 30 -22.31 9.35 -16.53
C ILE A 30 -22.19 10.23 -15.29
N THR A 31 -23.08 11.21 -15.16
CA THR A 31 -23.12 12.19 -14.07
C THR A 31 -24.45 12.18 -13.32
N GLY A 32 -24.58 13.03 -12.30
CA GLY A 32 -25.78 13.17 -11.46
C GLY A 32 -25.47 13.23 -9.98
N ILE A 33 -26.44 13.53 -9.14
CA ILE A 33 -26.26 13.69 -7.68
C ILE A 33 -25.75 12.37 -7.05
N SER A 34 -25.05 12.45 -5.92
CA SER A 34 -24.63 11.27 -5.15
C SER A 34 -25.85 10.42 -4.77
N GLY A 35 -25.79 9.09 -5.03
CA GLY A 35 -26.91 8.18 -4.80
C GLY A 35 -28.03 8.23 -5.86
N SER A 36 -27.84 8.91 -6.99
CA SER A 36 -28.85 8.95 -8.08
C SER A 36 -28.96 7.65 -8.88
N GLY A 37 -27.97 6.74 -8.81
CA GLY A 37 -27.97 5.47 -9.57
C GLY A 37 -26.86 5.34 -10.61
N LYS A 38 -25.91 6.27 -10.69
CA LYS A 38 -24.77 6.23 -11.64
C LYS A 38 -24.00 4.92 -11.59
N SER A 39 -23.52 4.54 -10.41
CA SER A 39 -22.77 3.30 -10.22
C SER A 39 -23.66 2.07 -10.41
N SER A 40 -24.97 2.16 -10.12
CA SER A 40 -25.94 1.09 -10.41
C SER A 40 -26.02 0.82 -11.91
N LEU A 41 -26.01 1.86 -12.75
CA LEU A 41 -26.01 1.71 -14.21
C LEU A 41 -24.63 1.23 -14.72
N ALA A 42 -23.54 1.93 -14.36
CA ALA A 42 -22.23 1.68 -14.95
C ALA A 42 -21.62 0.35 -14.48
N PHE A 43 -21.58 0.13 -13.15
CA PHE A 43 -20.88 -1.03 -12.57
C PHE A 43 -21.83 -2.21 -12.32
N TYR A 44 -22.96 -1.98 -11.66
CA TYR A 44 -23.83 -3.08 -11.25
C TYR A 44 -24.77 -3.59 -12.37
N THR A 45 -24.91 -2.86 -13.47
CA THR A 45 -25.68 -3.29 -14.65
C THR A 45 -24.75 -3.63 -15.81
N ILE A 46 -24.06 -2.65 -16.39
CA ILE A 46 -23.27 -2.81 -17.64
C ILE A 46 -22.02 -3.68 -17.40
N TYR A 47 -21.23 -3.37 -16.37
CA TYR A 47 -20.00 -4.12 -16.10
C TYR A 47 -20.30 -5.55 -15.67
N VAL A 48 -21.25 -5.76 -14.75
CA VAL A 48 -21.58 -7.11 -14.25
C VAL A 48 -22.11 -8.00 -15.39
N ASP A 49 -22.95 -7.50 -16.28
CA ASP A 49 -23.43 -8.29 -17.41
C ASP A 49 -22.31 -8.60 -18.42
N GLY A 50 -21.46 -7.63 -18.71
CA GLY A 50 -20.30 -7.84 -19.57
C GLY A 50 -19.30 -8.86 -19.01
N GLN A 51 -19.01 -8.80 -17.69
CA GLN A 51 -18.16 -9.76 -17.00
C GLN A 51 -18.80 -11.16 -16.97
N ARG A 52 -20.12 -11.25 -16.72
CA ARG A 52 -20.87 -12.51 -16.76
C ARG A 52 -20.74 -13.18 -18.13
N ARG A 53 -20.98 -12.45 -19.21
CA ARG A 53 -20.83 -12.97 -20.59
C ARG A 53 -19.44 -13.47 -20.88
N TYR A 54 -18.42 -12.76 -20.38
CA TYR A 54 -17.02 -13.20 -20.53
C TYR A 54 -16.76 -14.50 -19.77
N ILE A 55 -17.25 -14.64 -18.54
CA ILE A 55 -17.11 -15.87 -17.74
C ILE A 55 -17.88 -17.03 -18.39
N GLU A 56 -19.02 -16.79 -19.06
CA GLU A 56 -19.78 -17.83 -19.77
C GLU A 56 -18.99 -18.44 -20.93
N THR A 57 -17.99 -17.75 -21.46
CA THR A 57 -17.10 -18.31 -22.51
C THR A 57 -16.11 -19.35 -21.98
N PHE A 58 -15.92 -19.42 -20.66
CA PHE A 58 -15.01 -20.39 -20.05
C PHE A 58 -15.60 -21.81 -20.02
N SER A 59 -14.70 -22.81 -19.90
CA SER A 59 -15.13 -24.20 -19.73
C SER A 59 -16.01 -24.39 -18.49
N ALA A 60 -16.88 -25.39 -18.49
CA ALA A 60 -17.75 -25.70 -17.35
C ALA A 60 -16.94 -25.93 -16.07
N TYR A 61 -15.76 -26.53 -16.17
CA TYR A 61 -14.84 -26.74 -15.07
C TYR A 61 -14.34 -25.38 -14.49
N ALA A 62 -13.85 -24.47 -15.33
CA ALA A 62 -13.40 -23.16 -14.89
C ALA A 62 -14.55 -22.33 -14.24
N ARG A 63 -15.76 -22.39 -14.79
CA ARG A 63 -16.95 -21.72 -14.24
C ARG A 63 -17.31 -22.23 -12.84
N GLN A 64 -17.11 -23.50 -12.57
CA GLN A 64 -17.38 -24.08 -11.23
C GLN A 64 -16.47 -23.51 -10.15
N PHE A 65 -15.20 -23.13 -10.49
CA PHE A 65 -14.26 -22.48 -9.56
C PHE A 65 -14.46 -20.98 -9.46
N ILE A 66 -14.92 -20.33 -10.53
CA ILE A 66 -15.10 -18.86 -10.57
C ILE A 66 -16.42 -18.45 -9.90
N GLY A 67 -17.38 -19.37 -9.79
CA GLY A 67 -18.74 -19.08 -9.33
C GLY A 67 -19.57 -18.37 -10.41
N GLY A 68 -20.88 -18.61 -10.41
CA GLY A 68 -21.81 -17.91 -11.29
C GLY A 68 -22.05 -16.48 -10.80
N LEU A 69 -21.79 -15.47 -11.62
CA LEU A 69 -22.28 -14.11 -11.36
C LEU A 69 -23.80 -14.11 -11.60
N GLU A 70 -24.55 -13.57 -10.63
CA GLU A 70 -25.98 -13.36 -10.83
C GLU A 70 -26.20 -12.37 -11.98
N ARG A 71 -27.18 -12.64 -12.80
CA ARG A 71 -27.60 -11.72 -13.87
C ARG A 71 -28.16 -10.45 -13.22
N PRO A 72 -27.72 -9.24 -13.64
CA PRO A 72 -28.33 -8.02 -13.15
C PRO A 72 -29.81 -7.97 -13.54
N ASP A 73 -30.63 -7.30 -12.73
CA ASP A 73 -32.06 -7.07 -13.05
C ASP A 73 -32.19 -6.08 -14.21
N VAL A 74 -32.13 -6.64 -15.40
CA VAL A 74 -32.25 -5.92 -16.68
C VAL A 74 -32.91 -6.84 -17.71
N ASP A 75 -33.81 -6.28 -18.53
CA ASP A 75 -34.49 -7.06 -19.56
C ASP A 75 -33.49 -7.50 -20.65
N LYS A 76 -32.71 -6.57 -21.19
CA LYS A 76 -31.77 -6.82 -22.26
C LYS A 76 -30.65 -5.81 -22.31
N ILE A 77 -29.43 -6.28 -22.66
CA ILE A 77 -28.30 -5.43 -23.03
C ILE A 77 -27.71 -5.93 -24.34
N ASP A 78 -27.71 -5.09 -25.36
CA ASP A 78 -27.14 -5.37 -26.68
C ASP A 78 -25.90 -4.53 -26.94
N GLY A 79 -25.00 -5.02 -27.82
CA GLY A 79 -23.85 -4.27 -28.29
C GLY A 79 -22.68 -4.20 -27.32
N LEU A 80 -22.67 -4.99 -26.24
CA LEU A 80 -21.53 -5.01 -25.30
C LEU A 80 -20.26 -5.59 -25.96
N SER A 81 -19.16 -4.89 -25.77
CA SER A 81 -17.80 -5.37 -25.98
C SER A 81 -17.26 -6.03 -24.72
N PRO A 82 -16.10 -6.72 -24.74
CA PRO A 82 -15.38 -7.11 -23.53
C PRO A 82 -15.20 -5.91 -22.60
N VAL A 83 -15.50 -6.07 -21.30
CA VAL A 83 -15.57 -4.95 -20.35
C VAL A 83 -14.42 -5.01 -19.37
N ILE A 84 -13.75 -3.89 -19.18
CA ILE A 84 -12.69 -3.69 -18.16
C ILE A 84 -13.12 -2.55 -17.23
N ALA A 85 -13.23 -2.84 -15.92
CA ALA A 85 -13.48 -1.82 -14.92
C ALA A 85 -12.19 -1.37 -14.23
N ILE A 86 -12.05 -0.06 -14.05
CA ILE A 86 -10.95 0.57 -13.31
C ILE A 86 -11.55 1.31 -12.12
N GLU A 87 -11.71 0.56 -11.02
CA GLU A 87 -12.27 1.06 -9.76
C GLU A 87 -11.20 1.62 -8.84
N GLN A 88 -11.60 2.47 -7.90
CA GLN A 88 -10.75 3.08 -6.88
C GLN A 88 -10.26 2.12 -5.78
N LYS A 89 -11.09 1.13 -5.42
CA LYS A 89 -10.98 0.37 -4.16
C LYS A 89 -9.92 -0.72 -4.08
N THR A 90 -9.13 -0.97 -5.09
CA THR A 90 -8.25 -2.15 -5.10
C THR A 90 -6.78 -1.81 -4.98
N THR A 91 -6.35 -1.33 -3.83
CA THR A 91 -4.92 -1.39 -3.49
C THR A 91 -4.56 -2.83 -3.13
N SER A 92 -3.58 -3.39 -3.83
CA SER A 92 -3.03 -4.70 -3.49
C SER A 92 -2.50 -4.69 -2.06
N LYS A 93 -2.99 -5.62 -1.23
CA LYS A 93 -2.49 -5.81 0.15
C LYS A 93 -1.13 -6.53 0.17
N ASN A 94 -0.65 -7.01 -0.97
CA ASN A 94 0.62 -7.73 -1.06
C ASN A 94 1.79 -6.77 -0.78
N PRO A 95 2.60 -6.98 0.26
CA PRO A 95 3.71 -6.10 0.61
C PRO A 95 4.86 -6.13 -0.42
N ARG A 96 4.85 -7.09 -1.33
CA ARG A 96 5.85 -7.22 -2.39
C ARG A 96 5.47 -6.50 -3.68
N SER A 97 4.21 -6.09 -3.84
CA SER A 97 3.77 -5.35 -5.03
C SER A 97 4.31 -3.91 -5.01
N THR A 98 4.90 -3.50 -6.13
CA THR A 98 5.43 -2.14 -6.35
C THR A 98 4.88 -1.55 -7.63
N VAL A 99 5.06 -0.24 -7.84
CA VAL A 99 4.71 0.42 -9.11
C VAL A 99 5.36 -0.33 -10.28
N GLY A 100 6.66 -0.63 -10.19
CA GLY A 100 7.39 -1.32 -11.25
C GLY A 100 6.87 -2.72 -11.59
N THR A 101 6.35 -3.46 -10.59
CA THR A 101 5.80 -4.81 -10.83
C THR A 101 4.39 -4.78 -11.42
N ILE A 102 3.55 -3.77 -11.09
CA ILE A 102 2.21 -3.63 -11.67
C ILE A 102 2.28 -3.12 -13.11
N THR A 103 3.24 -2.24 -13.40
CA THR A 103 3.44 -1.69 -14.74
C THR A 103 4.27 -2.58 -15.64
N GLU A 104 4.74 -3.72 -15.15
CA GLU A 104 5.65 -4.65 -15.82
C GLU A 104 7.03 -4.06 -16.17
N ILE A 105 7.29 -2.77 -15.88
CA ILE A 105 8.57 -2.12 -16.17
C ILE A 105 9.72 -2.83 -15.45
N TYR A 106 9.48 -3.29 -14.21
CA TYR A 106 10.49 -4.03 -13.45
C TYR A 106 10.86 -5.37 -14.10
N ASP A 107 9.93 -6.01 -14.82
CA ASP A 107 10.18 -7.26 -15.54
C ASP A 107 11.11 -7.03 -16.74
N TYR A 108 10.91 -5.93 -17.47
CA TYR A 108 11.83 -5.51 -18.52
C TYR A 108 13.19 -5.06 -17.96
N LEU A 109 13.25 -4.39 -16.81
CA LEU A 109 14.52 -4.06 -16.15
C LEU A 109 15.30 -5.32 -15.76
N ARG A 110 14.64 -6.34 -15.21
CA ARG A 110 15.28 -7.63 -14.90
C ARG A 110 15.86 -8.29 -16.15
N LEU A 111 15.12 -8.26 -17.25
CA LEU A 111 15.59 -8.78 -18.55
C LEU A 111 16.79 -7.95 -19.05
N PHE A 112 16.72 -6.63 -18.95
CA PHE A 112 17.79 -5.72 -19.36
C PHE A 112 19.08 -5.98 -18.60
N TYR A 113 19.03 -6.05 -17.24
CA TYR A 113 20.20 -6.35 -16.43
C TYR A 113 20.76 -7.77 -16.67
N SER A 114 19.91 -8.75 -16.95
CA SER A 114 20.38 -10.11 -17.24
C SER A 114 21.10 -10.23 -18.57
N ARG A 115 20.86 -9.30 -19.52
CA ARG A 115 21.42 -9.36 -20.89
C ARG A 115 22.55 -8.36 -21.12
N VAL A 116 22.45 -7.17 -20.52
CA VAL A 116 23.34 -6.02 -20.77
C VAL A 116 24.18 -5.68 -19.53
N GLY A 117 23.77 -6.10 -18.33
CA GLY A 117 24.41 -5.76 -17.07
C GLY A 117 25.82 -6.35 -16.95
N GLU A 118 26.76 -5.52 -16.51
CA GLU A 118 28.14 -5.90 -16.20
C GLU A 118 28.25 -6.29 -14.74
N ALA A 119 28.81 -7.46 -14.46
CA ALA A 119 28.99 -7.97 -13.10
C ALA A 119 30.30 -7.47 -12.48
N PHE A 120 30.20 -7.10 -11.19
CA PHE A 120 31.36 -6.71 -10.36
C PHE A 120 31.40 -7.56 -9.09
N SER A 121 32.58 -7.80 -8.57
CA SER A 121 32.77 -8.54 -7.32
C SER A 121 32.35 -7.69 -6.12
N TYR A 122 31.49 -8.21 -5.24
CA TYR A 122 31.05 -7.49 -4.05
C TYR A 122 32.16 -7.31 -2.97
N ASN A 123 33.32 -7.96 -3.14
CA ASN A 123 34.47 -7.83 -2.21
C ASN A 123 35.53 -6.85 -2.73
N SER A 124 35.90 -6.94 -4.01
CA SER A 124 36.99 -6.17 -4.61
C SER A 124 36.55 -5.03 -5.51
N ASN A 125 35.24 -4.96 -5.88
CA ASN A 125 34.71 -4.07 -6.90
C ASN A 125 35.36 -4.23 -8.30
N GLU A 126 36.07 -5.32 -8.53
CA GLU A 126 36.63 -5.62 -9.83
C GLU A 126 35.55 -6.16 -10.77
N LYS A 127 35.67 -5.85 -12.05
CA LYS A 127 34.81 -6.39 -13.10
C LYS A 127 35.01 -7.90 -13.22
N MET A 128 33.92 -8.63 -13.18
CA MET A 128 33.95 -10.09 -13.34
C MET A 128 34.02 -10.48 -14.82
N ILE A 129 34.75 -11.51 -15.11
CA ILE A 129 35.03 -11.99 -16.46
C ILE A 129 34.58 -13.44 -16.59
N SER A 130 34.02 -13.80 -17.72
CA SER A 130 33.77 -15.18 -18.12
C SER A 130 34.58 -15.47 -19.37
N TYR A 131 35.17 -16.64 -19.43
CA TYR A 131 36.01 -17.03 -20.56
C TYR A 131 35.43 -18.24 -21.30
N THR A 132 35.66 -18.31 -22.58
CA THR A 132 35.46 -19.54 -23.36
C THR A 132 36.64 -20.50 -23.14
N ASP A 133 36.47 -21.78 -23.46
CA ASP A 133 37.53 -22.77 -23.28
C ASP A 133 38.79 -22.42 -24.07
N ASP A 134 38.64 -21.97 -25.29
CA ASP A 134 39.80 -21.61 -26.14
C ASP A 134 40.50 -20.38 -25.62
N GLU A 135 39.75 -19.38 -25.13
CA GLU A 135 40.34 -18.19 -24.47
C GLU A 135 41.11 -18.59 -23.18
N ILE A 136 40.59 -19.52 -22.38
CA ILE A 136 41.27 -20.00 -21.17
C ILE A 136 42.59 -20.67 -21.56
N ILE A 137 42.55 -21.55 -22.55
CA ILE A 137 43.71 -22.26 -23.03
C ILE A 137 44.78 -21.30 -23.54
N ASP A 138 44.41 -20.34 -24.36
CA ASP A 138 45.33 -19.37 -24.94
C ASP A 138 45.86 -18.39 -23.87
N LEU A 139 45.04 -17.92 -22.95
CA LEU A 139 45.47 -17.07 -21.84
C LEU A 139 46.45 -17.79 -20.91
N VAL A 140 46.13 -19.04 -20.52
CA VAL A 140 47.01 -19.81 -19.64
C VAL A 140 48.33 -20.12 -20.37
N PHE A 141 48.28 -20.51 -21.65
CA PHE A 141 49.46 -20.80 -22.44
C PHE A 141 50.39 -19.59 -22.60
N ASN A 142 49.83 -18.42 -22.87
CA ASN A 142 50.59 -17.19 -23.07
C ASN A 142 51.11 -16.56 -21.75
N ASN A 143 50.32 -16.58 -20.69
CA ASN A 143 50.69 -15.93 -19.41
C ASN A 143 51.73 -16.75 -18.60
N PHE A 144 51.73 -18.06 -18.79
CA PHE A 144 52.57 -18.99 -17.99
C PHE A 144 53.59 -19.76 -18.90
N LYS A 145 53.94 -19.21 -20.05
CA LYS A 145 54.93 -19.81 -20.96
C LYS A 145 56.26 -20.02 -20.24
N GLU A 146 56.83 -21.22 -20.35
CA GLU A 146 58.09 -21.67 -19.72
C GLU A 146 58.09 -21.70 -18.20
N LYS A 147 56.92 -21.45 -17.56
CA LYS A 147 56.78 -21.50 -16.13
C LYS A 147 56.25 -22.84 -15.64
N LYS A 148 56.57 -23.15 -14.38
CA LYS A 148 56.02 -24.32 -13.71
C LYS A 148 54.72 -23.93 -12.99
N ILE A 149 53.60 -24.59 -13.44
CA ILE A 149 52.27 -24.31 -12.90
C ILE A 149 51.62 -25.58 -12.31
N THR A 150 50.80 -25.34 -11.31
CA THR A 150 49.88 -26.35 -10.75
C THR A 150 48.47 -25.98 -11.13
N ILE A 151 47.77 -26.92 -11.79
CA ILE A 151 46.35 -26.78 -12.18
C ILE A 151 45.50 -27.39 -11.08
N LEU A 152 44.63 -26.59 -10.51
CA LEU A 152 43.76 -26.95 -9.39
C LEU A 152 42.30 -26.80 -9.74
N SER A 153 41.47 -27.67 -9.18
CA SER A 153 40.03 -27.66 -9.32
C SER A 153 39.41 -27.32 -7.93
N PRO A 154 38.82 -26.14 -7.75
CA PRO A 154 38.18 -25.76 -6.49
C PRO A 154 36.87 -26.53 -6.28
N VAL A 155 36.80 -27.34 -5.20
CA VAL A 155 35.61 -28.13 -4.84
C VAL A 155 34.90 -27.62 -3.58
N VAL A 156 35.67 -27.03 -2.66
CA VAL A 156 35.10 -26.36 -1.45
C VAL A 156 35.75 -25.00 -1.28
N LYS A 157 34.95 -23.96 -1.07
CA LYS A 157 35.39 -22.61 -0.82
C LYS A 157 34.68 -22.01 0.39
N ALA A 158 35.46 -21.61 1.38
CA ALA A 158 35.03 -20.94 2.59
C ALA A 158 33.87 -21.63 3.35
N ARG A 159 33.93 -22.97 3.51
CA ARG A 159 32.86 -23.75 4.18
C ARG A 159 33.41 -24.55 5.36
N LYS A 160 32.58 -24.63 6.43
CA LYS A 160 32.87 -25.52 7.57
C LYS A 160 32.53 -26.97 7.24
N GLY A 161 33.30 -27.91 7.74
CA GLY A 161 33.05 -29.34 7.54
C GLY A 161 34.24 -30.23 7.77
N ASN A 162 34.06 -31.53 7.99
CA ASN A 162 35.14 -32.48 8.19
C ASN A 162 35.63 -33.16 6.88
N TYR A 163 34.84 -33.08 5.82
CA TYR A 163 35.12 -33.48 4.43
C TYR A 163 35.68 -34.91 4.20
N ARG A 164 35.54 -35.85 5.16
CA ARG A 164 36.02 -37.22 5.05
C ARG A 164 35.48 -37.96 3.82
N GLU A 165 34.18 -37.85 3.58
CA GLU A 165 33.53 -38.49 2.44
C GLU A 165 33.98 -37.90 1.10
N LEU A 166 34.15 -36.55 1.06
CA LEU A 166 34.67 -35.86 -0.11
C LEU A 166 36.07 -36.36 -0.47
N PHE A 167 36.99 -36.46 0.49
CA PHE A 167 38.33 -36.96 0.23
C PHE A 167 38.33 -38.40 -0.26
N SER A 168 37.50 -39.26 0.31
CA SER A 168 37.31 -40.64 -0.15
C SER A 168 36.77 -40.71 -1.58
N SER A 169 35.85 -39.82 -1.94
CA SER A 169 35.31 -39.72 -3.31
C SER A 169 36.39 -39.26 -4.29
N ILE A 170 37.18 -38.24 -3.94
CA ILE A 170 38.29 -37.73 -4.77
C ILE A 170 39.35 -38.78 -5.02
N GLN A 171 39.72 -39.58 -3.99
CA GLN A 171 40.65 -40.69 -4.14
C GLN A 171 40.13 -41.80 -5.09
N LYS A 172 38.83 -42.16 -4.99
CA LYS A 172 38.22 -43.16 -5.89
C LYS A 172 38.24 -42.71 -7.33
N GLN A 173 38.24 -41.39 -7.60
CA GLN A 173 38.35 -40.81 -8.95
C GLN A 173 39.80 -40.74 -9.44
N GLY A 174 40.77 -41.22 -8.67
CA GLY A 174 42.21 -41.33 -9.09
C GLY A 174 43.08 -40.13 -8.68
N PHE A 175 42.55 -39.12 -7.95
CA PHE A 175 43.37 -38.00 -7.54
C PHE A 175 44.01 -38.24 -6.16
N LEU A 176 45.34 -38.10 -6.11
CA LEU A 176 46.12 -38.43 -4.93
C LEU A 176 46.45 -37.22 -4.04
N LYS A 177 46.31 -36.00 -4.56
CA LYS A 177 46.69 -34.77 -3.86
C LYS A 177 45.55 -33.73 -3.93
N ALA A 178 45.40 -32.99 -2.85
CA ALA A 178 44.55 -31.79 -2.80
C ALA A 178 45.32 -30.66 -2.11
N ARG A 179 45.02 -29.43 -2.50
CA ARG A 179 45.45 -28.25 -1.77
C ARG A 179 44.38 -27.92 -0.75
N ILE A 180 44.76 -27.93 0.53
CA ILE A 180 43.84 -27.68 1.65
C ILE A 180 44.38 -26.42 2.39
N ASP A 181 43.53 -25.39 2.48
CA ASP A 181 43.88 -24.11 3.12
C ASP A 181 45.23 -23.54 2.61
N GLY A 182 45.52 -23.68 1.34
CA GLY A 182 46.71 -23.19 0.66
C GLY A 182 47.88 -24.18 0.64
N VAL A 183 47.80 -25.32 1.31
CA VAL A 183 48.90 -26.30 1.44
C VAL A 183 48.56 -27.58 0.66
N ILE A 184 49.46 -27.99 -0.27
CA ILE A 184 49.25 -29.24 -1.03
C ILE A 184 49.55 -30.42 -0.11
N THR A 185 48.53 -31.23 0.12
CA THR A 185 48.53 -32.37 1.04
C THR A 185 48.19 -33.66 0.29
N GLU A 186 48.81 -34.75 0.60
CA GLU A 186 48.47 -36.09 0.11
C GLU A 186 47.16 -36.56 0.76
N LEU A 187 46.24 -37.04 -0.04
CA LEU A 187 44.97 -37.60 0.42
C LEU A 187 45.24 -38.99 1.01
N LYS A 188 45.28 -39.11 2.33
CA LYS A 188 45.42 -40.41 3.04
C LYS A 188 44.03 -40.98 3.35
N PRO A 189 43.85 -42.31 3.43
CA PRO A 189 42.63 -42.92 3.91
C PRO A 189 42.26 -42.36 5.28
N ASN A 190 40.98 -42.03 5.46
CA ASN A 190 40.42 -41.43 6.69
C ASN A 190 40.89 -39.98 7.03
N LEU A 191 41.45 -39.24 6.09
CA LEU A 191 41.76 -37.82 6.29
C LEU A 191 40.44 -37.08 6.63
N LYS A 192 40.50 -36.27 7.71
CA LYS A 192 39.37 -35.42 8.13
C LYS A 192 39.92 -34.06 8.61
N LEU A 193 39.16 -33.04 8.35
CA LEU A 193 39.46 -31.68 8.78
C LEU A 193 38.66 -31.29 10.03
N ASP A 194 39.01 -30.20 10.66
CA ASP A 194 38.28 -29.63 11.79
C ASP A 194 36.88 -29.15 11.36
N ARG A 195 35.83 -29.76 11.92
CA ARG A 195 34.45 -29.49 11.56
C ARG A 195 34.02 -28.02 11.78
N TYR A 196 34.64 -27.32 12.71
CA TYR A 196 34.27 -25.99 13.12
C TYR A 196 35.06 -24.88 12.42
N LYS A 197 36.15 -25.23 11.73
CA LYS A 197 36.94 -24.28 10.92
C LYS A 197 36.42 -24.17 9.52
N ILE A 198 36.66 -23.02 8.90
CA ILE A 198 36.40 -22.76 7.51
C ILE A 198 37.56 -23.29 6.70
N HIS A 199 37.27 -24.03 5.66
CA HIS A 199 38.27 -24.66 4.79
C HIS A 199 38.04 -24.31 3.33
N ASP A 200 39.18 -24.21 2.60
CA ASP A 200 39.25 -24.16 1.14
C ASP A 200 39.92 -25.44 0.67
N ILE A 201 39.29 -26.17 -0.27
CA ILE A 201 39.80 -27.45 -0.78
C ILE A 201 39.80 -27.43 -2.31
N GLU A 202 40.97 -27.59 -2.91
CA GLU A 202 41.16 -27.71 -4.36
C GLU A 202 41.83 -29.05 -4.69
N ILE A 203 41.30 -29.75 -5.72
CA ILE A 203 41.92 -30.98 -6.23
C ILE A 203 43.11 -30.60 -7.10
N VAL A 204 44.26 -31.24 -6.89
CA VAL A 204 45.41 -31.11 -7.79
C VAL A 204 45.18 -31.98 -9.00
N ILE A 205 44.95 -31.34 -10.16
CA ILE A 205 44.69 -32.04 -11.40
C ILE A 205 45.99 -32.38 -12.12
N ASP A 206 46.88 -31.40 -12.34
CA ASP A 206 48.14 -31.60 -13.01
C ASP A 206 49.21 -30.59 -12.53
N ARG A 207 50.48 -30.94 -12.67
CA ARG A 207 51.64 -30.06 -12.45
C ARG A 207 52.55 -30.15 -13.66
N ILE A 208 52.58 -29.05 -14.43
CA ILE A 208 53.28 -29.04 -15.71
C ILE A 208 54.20 -27.84 -15.86
N ILE A 209 55.27 -28.04 -16.67
CA ILE A 209 56.07 -26.92 -17.18
C ILE A 209 55.61 -26.66 -18.59
N LEU A 210 55.09 -25.48 -18.90
CA LEU A 210 54.55 -25.12 -20.20
C LEU A 210 55.68 -24.79 -21.19
N LYS A 211 56.09 -25.82 -22.00
CA LYS A 211 56.99 -25.60 -23.10
C LYS A 211 56.26 -25.12 -24.36
N ASN A 212 56.95 -24.36 -25.20
CA ASN A 212 56.40 -23.81 -26.41
C ASN A 212 56.33 -24.88 -27.53
N ASN A 213 55.56 -25.98 -27.32
CA ASN A 213 55.34 -27.05 -28.27
C ASN A 213 53.91 -27.58 -28.25
N GLU A 214 53.45 -28.18 -29.33
CA GLU A 214 52.08 -28.67 -29.49
C GLU A 214 51.70 -29.77 -28.45
N THR A 215 52.65 -30.57 -28.03
CA THR A 215 52.41 -31.64 -27.04
C THR A 215 52.09 -31.04 -25.67
N SER A 216 52.77 -29.94 -25.24
CA SER A 216 52.43 -29.23 -24.02
C SER A 216 51.07 -28.51 -24.10
N LYS A 217 50.73 -27.93 -25.26
CA LYS A 217 49.43 -27.31 -25.48
C LYS A 217 48.28 -28.32 -25.43
N LYS A 218 48.47 -29.52 -26.01
CA LYS A 218 47.47 -30.60 -25.93
C LYS A 218 47.28 -31.08 -24.47
N ARG A 219 48.38 -31.39 -23.79
CA ARG A 219 48.30 -31.77 -22.35
C ARG A 219 47.65 -30.70 -21.48
N LEU A 220 47.96 -29.42 -21.71
CA LEU A 220 47.34 -28.31 -21.01
C LEU A 220 45.82 -28.33 -21.25
N LYS A 221 45.37 -28.47 -22.50
CA LYS A 221 43.93 -28.54 -22.85
C LYS A 221 43.23 -29.66 -22.09
N ASP A 222 43.76 -30.85 -22.06
CA ASP A 222 43.14 -32.01 -21.40
C ASP A 222 43.08 -31.81 -19.88
N SER A 223 44.15 -31.22 -19.27
CA SER A 223 44.18 -30.91 -17.86
C SER A 223 43.24 -29.79 -17.45
N LEU A 224 43.09 -28.74 -18.28
CA LEU A 224 42.13 -27.65 -18.04
C LEU A 224 40.68 -28.11 -18.12
N ILE A 225 40.36 -28.97 -19.14
CA ILE A 225 39.00 -29.54 -19.28
C ILE A 225 38.67 -30.40 -18.06
N THR A 226 39.60 -31.23 -17.61
CA THR A 226 39.45 -32.05 -16.40
C THR A 226 39.25 -31.18 -15.15
N ALA A 227 40.06 -30.12 -15.01
CA ALA A 227 39.93 -29.19 -13.88
C ALA A 227 38.57 -28.49 -13.83
N MET A 228 38.06 -28.04 -14.99
CA MET A 228 36.76 -27.41 -15.10
C MET A 228 35.63 -28.36 -14.80
N TYR A 229 35.74 -29.60 -15.21
CA TYR A 229 34.74 -30.65 -14.94
C TYR A 229 34.55 -30.84 -13.41
N HIS A 230 35.66 -31.02 -12.69
CA HIS A 230 35.62 -31.23 -11.24
C HIS A 230 35.34 -29.94 -10.43
N GLY A 231 35.79 -28.79 -10.94
CA GLY A 231 35.62 -27.47 -10.31
C GLY A 231 34.34 -26.72 -10.66
N ASN A 232 33.33 -27.42 -11.17
CA ASN A 232 32.03 -26.81 -11.54
C ASN A 232 32.19 -25.58 -12.44
N ASN A 233 32.89 -25.77 -13.58
CA ASN A 233 33.23 -24.75 -14.58
C ASN A 233 34.25 -23.68 -14.10
N SER A 234 34.98 -23.91 -13.01
CA SER A 234 36.03 -23.04 -12.53
C SER A 234 37.33 -23.82 -12.28
N LEU A 235 38.44 -23.16 -12.48
CA LEU A 235 39.78 -23.69 -12.18
C LEU A 235 40.67 -22.61 -11.60
N LEU A 236 41.74 -23.04 -10.92
CA LEU A 236 42.75 -22.20 -10.33
C LEU A 236 44.12 -22.63 -10.86
N ILE A 237 44.89 -21.66 -11.36
CA ILE A 237 46.28 -21.87 -11.75
C ILE A 237 47.18 -21.25 -10.66
N VAL A 238 48.07 -22.01 -10.14
CA VAL A 238 49.11 -21.54 -9.21
C VAL A 238 50.44 -21.57 -9.93
N ASN A 239 51.12 -20.42 -10.01
CA ASN A 239 52.49 -20.34 -10.46
C ASN A 239 53.43 -20.74 -9.31
N GLU A 240 54.22 -21.78 -9.51
CA GLU A 240 55.10 -22.31 -8.45
C GLU A 240 56.34 -21.42 -8.16
N GLU A 241 56.62 -20.42 -9.01
CA GLU A 241 57.76 -19.52 -8.84
C GLU A 241 57.45 -18.38 -7.85
N ASP A 242 56.26 -17.81 -7.93
CA ASP A 242 55.84 -16.65 -7.11
C ASP A 242 54.62 -16.94 -6.21
N ASN A 243 54.10 -18.18 -6.26
CA ASN A 243 52.89 -18.59 -5.57
C ASN A 243 51.62 -17.75 -5.91
N SER A 244 51.62 -17.06 -7.05
CA SER A 244 50.45 -16.30 -7.49
C SER A 244 49.30 -17.22 -7.88
N ASN A 245 48.09 -16.82 -7.50
CA ASN A 245 46.85 -17.55 -7.77
C ASN A 245 46.05 -16.82 -8.85
N THR A 246 45.72 -17.48 -9.94
CA THR A 246 44.85 -16.91 -11.00
C THR A 246 43.66 -17.82 -11.26
N TYR A 247 42.47 -17.28 -11.13
CA TYR A 247 41.22 -18.01 -11.33
C TYR A 247 40.69 -17.81 -12.74
N TYR A 248 40.24 -18.91 -13.37
CA TYR A 248 39.57 -18.91 -14.67
C TYR A 248 38.27 -19.67 -14.55
N SER A 249 37.23 -19.22 -15.27
CA SER A 249 35.91 -19.88 -15.25
C SER A 249 35.13 -19.61 -16.52
N ARG A 250 34.27 -20.57 -16.88
CA ARG A 250 33.20 -20.39 -17.86
C ARG A 250 32.06 -19.51 -17.31
N SER A 251 31.93 -19.45 -15.96
CA SER A 251 31.00 -18.58 -15.25
C SER A 251 31.68 -17.24 -14.96
N LEU A 252 30.90 -16.23 -14.59
CA LEU A 252 31.42 -14.94 -14.15
C LEU A 252 32.30 -15.14 -12.89
N ILE A 253 33.57 -14.80 -12.96
CA ILE A 253 34.53 -14.94 -11.86
C ILE A 253 35.34 -13.66 -11.68
N CYS A 254 35.65 -13.35 -10.43
CA CYS A 254 36.63 -12.33 -10.09
C CYS A 254 38.03 -12.94 -10.16
N PRO A 255 38.94 -12.44 -11.02
CA PRO A 255 40.24 -13.05 -11.22
C PRO A 255 41.13 -13.04 -9.96
N SER A 256 41.04 -12.01 -9.12
CA SER A 256 41.84 -11.86 -7.91
C SER A 256 41.30 -12.65 -6.72
N THR A 257 39.97 -12.66 -6.52
CA THR A 257 39.33 -13.27 -5.33
C THR A 257 38.75 -14.65 -5.57
N GLY A 258 38.59 -15.04 -6.84
CA GLY A 258 37.94 -16.28 -7.22
C GLY A 258 36.47 -16.39 -6.80
N ILE A 259 35.81 -15.27 -6.44
CA ILE A 259 34.36 -15.24 -6.24
C ILE A 259 33.70 -15.42 -7.58
N SER A 260 32.76 -16.36 -7.69
CA SER A 260 32.03 -16.64 -8.91
C SER A 260 30.54 -16.38 -8.74
N TYR A 261 29.91 -15.84 -9.78
CA TYR A 261 28.46 -15.67 -9.89
C TYR A 261 27.92 -16.65 -10.93
N GLU A 262 26.72 -17.16 -10.67
CA GLU A 262 26.00 -17.90 -11.71
C GLU A 262 25.68 -16.98 -12.89
N LYS A 263 25.44 -17.59 -14.06
CA LYS A 263 25.02 -16.86 -15.25
C LYS A 263 23.74 -16.08 -14.91
N PRO A 264 23.71 -14.76 -15.15
CA PRO A 264 22.57 -13.94 -14.77
C PRO A 264 21.33 -14.29 -15.60
N GLU A 265 20.23 -14.54 -14.90
CA GLU A 265 18.90 -14.76 -15.46
C GLU A 265 17.96 -13.66 -14.95
N PRO A 266 16.82 -13.38 -15.61
CA PRO A 266 15.86 -12.41 -15.11
C PRO A 266 15.40 -12.68 -13.67
N ASN A 267 15.32 -13.95 -13.26
CA ASN A 267 14.98 -14.36 -11.89
C ASN A 267 16.06 -14.03 -10.86
N SER A 268 17.32 -13.87 -11.27
CA SER A 268 18.41 -13.42 -10.39
C SER A 268 18.20 -11.98 -9.90
N PHE A 269 17.47 -11.17 -10.64
CA PHE A 269 17.14 -9.78 -10.30
C PHE A 269 15.73 -9.61 -9.73
N SER A 270 15.04 -10.71 -9.38
CA SER A 270 13.70 -10.67 -8.82
C SER A 270 13.73 -10.80 -7.31
N PHE A 271 13.22 -9.79 -6.62
CA PHE A 271 13.02 -9.86 -5.16
C PHE A 271 11.86 -10.78 -4.75
N ASN A 272 11.09 -11.29 -5.70
CA ASN A 272 10.02 -12.28 -5.51
C ASN A 272 10.51 -13.73 -5.74
N SER A 273 11.71 -13.89 -6.32
CA SER A 273 12.33 -15.19 -6.57
C SER A 273 13.34 -15.56 -5.48
N PRO A 274 13.36 -16.81 -5.00
CA PRO A 274 14.39 -17.28 -4.06
C PRO A 274 15.83 -17.06 -4.55
N LYS A 275 16.04 -17.06 -5.88
CA LYS A 275 17.34 -16.86 -6.52
C LYS A 275 17.87 -15.43 -6.36
N GLY A 276 16.99 -14.42 -6.45
CA GLY A 276 17.37 -13.00 -6.41
C GLY A 276 17.10 -12.29 -5.10
N MET A 277 16.21 -12.81 -4.26
CA MET A 277 15.79 -12.13 -3.04
C MET A 277 16.85 -12.12 -1.95
N CYS A 278 16.87 -11.07 -1.15
CA CYS A 278 17.63 -11.01 0.10
C CYS A 278 17.05 -12.03 1.09
N LYS A 279 17.87 -12.99 1.52
CA LYS A 279 17.46 -14.08 2.44
C LYS A 279 17.04 -13.57 3.82
N LYS A 280 17.65 -12.47 4.34
CA LYS A 280 17.33 -11.93 5.66
C LYS A 280 15.94 -11.31 5.74
N CYS A 281 15.52 -10.56 4.72
CA CYS A 281 14.21 -9.91 4.68
C CYS A 281 13.21 -10.59 3.72
N ASN A 282 13.56 -11.72 3.14
CA ASN A 282 12.74 -12.46 2.18
C ASN A 282 12.18 -11.54 1.06
N GLY A 283 13.01 -10.64 0.54
CA GLY A 283 12.64 -9.72 -0.55
C GLY A 283 11.73 -8.55 -0.13
N LEU A 284 11.51 -8.31 1.17
CA LEU A 284 10.69 -7.20 1.66
C LEU A 284 11.45 -5.87 1.74
N GLY A 285 12.79 -5.91 1.86
CA GLY A 285 13.64 -4.73 2.01
C GLY A 285 13.60 -4.09 3.41
N LYS A 286 12.69 -4.55 4.26
CA LYS A 286 12.49 -4.07 5.63
C LYS A 286 12.38 -5.25 6.57
N LEU A 287 12.70 -5.02 7.83
CA LEU A 287 12.56 -5.97 8.92
C LEU A 287 11.72 -5.33 10.02
N ASN A 288 10.84 -6.11 10.63
CA ASN A 288 10.18 -5.70 11.86
C ASN A 288 11.16 -5.94 13.00
N LYS A 289 11.59 -4.89 13.67
CA LYS A 289 12.42 -4.97 14.88
C LYS A 289 11.69 -4.32 16.03
N VAL A 290 11.89 -4.85 17.24
CA VAL A 290 11.31 -4.25 18.45
C VAL A 290 11.99 -2.90 18.69
N ASN A 291 11.18 -1.86 18.91
CA ASN A 291 11.65 -0.54 19.30
C ASN A 291 11.79 -0.46 20.81
N ILE A 292 13.00 -0.23 21.29
CA ILE A 292 13.31 -0.16 22.72
C ILE A 292 12.60 1.02 23.39
N ASP A 293 12.41 2.15 22.70
CA ASP A 293 11.73 3.32 23.24
C ASP A 293 10.21 3.09 23.42
N LEU A 294 9.61 2.15 22.65
CA LEU A 294 8.25 1.69 22.88
C LEU A 294 8.16 0.66 24.03
N VAL A 295 9.22 -0.08 24.27
CA VAL A 295 9.32 -1.02 25.40
C VAL A 295 9.56 -0.29 26.72
N ILE A 296 10.41 0.74 26.72
CA ILE A 296 10.76 1.58 27.87
C ILE A 296 10.62 3.06 27.47
N PRO A 297 9.38 3.59 27.40
CA PRO A 297 9.17 4.97 26.97
C PRO A 297 9.62 5.99 28.04
N ASP A 298 9.57 5.63 29.31
CA ASP A 298 9.97 6.49 30.42
C ASP A 298 10.86 5.73 31.41
N LYS A 299 12.14 6.06 31.42
CA LYS A 299 13.14 5.47 32.32
C LYS A 299 13.00 5.94 33.78
N SER A 300 12.17 6.92 34.09
CA SER A 300 11.88 7.36 35.46
C SER A 300 10.90 6.40 36.17
N ILE A 301 10.17 5.59 35.42
CA ILE A 301 9.21 4.61 35.96
C ILE A 301 9.95 3.31 36.31
N SER A 302 9.53 2.66 37.40
CA SER A 302 10.09 1.37 37.83
C SER A 302 9.46 0.21 37.06
N ILE A 303 10.18 -0.93 37.00
CA ILE A 303 9.64 -2.19 36.44
C ILE A 303 8.36 -2.61 37.17
N TYR A 304 8.32 -2.42 38.51
CA TYR A 304 7.15 -2.73 39.35
C TYR A 304 5.91 -1.92 38.92
N SER A 305 6.10 -0.64 38.59
CA SER A 305 5.02 0.29 38.18
C SER A 305 4.74 0.28 36.67
N GLY A 306 5.23 -0.71 35.93
CA GLY A 306 4.95 -0.86 34.49
C GLY A 306 5.91 -0.16 33.56
N GLY A 307 7.12 0.19 33.99
CA GLY A 307 8.16 0.80 33.16
C GLY A 307 8.60 -0.07 31.97
N LEU A 308 8.38 -1.39 32.04
CA LEU A 308 8.41 -2.29 30.90
C LEU A 308 6.99 -2.45 30.35
N VAL A 309 6.58 -1.58 29.45
CA VAL A 309 5.21 -1.51 28.92
C VAL A 309 4.65 -2.83 28.42
N PRO A 310 5.42 -3.69 27.71
CA PRO A 310 4.90 -5.00 27.26
C PRO A 310 4.46 -5.94 28.39
N LEU A 311 5.08 -5.83 29.55
CA LEU A 311 4.75 -6.67 30.73
C LEU A 311 3.65 -6.04 31.60
N GLY A 312 3.48 -4.72 31.51
CA GLY A 312 2.56 -3.95 32.36
C GLY A 312 3.02 -3.87 33.81
N ASN A 313 2.08 -3.52 34.72
CA ASN A 313 2.36 -3.46 36.15
C ASN A 313 2.68 -4.86 36.69
N TYR A 314 3.45 -4.90 37.79
CA TYR A 314 3.86 -6.12 38.45
C TYR A 314 2.67 -7.08 38.70
N LYS A 315 2.90 -8.34 38.35
CA LYS A 315 2.01 -9.47 38.60
C LYS A 315 2.85 -10.64 39.07
N SER A 316 2.30 -11.48 39.94
CA SER A 316 2.95 -12.74 40.37
C SER A 316 2.98 -13.75 39.21
N SER A 317 3.63 -13.43 38.11
CA SER A 317 3.79 -14.26 36.92
C SER A 317 5.23 -14.79 36.80
N TRP A 318 5.41 -15.83 36.00
CA TRP A 318 6.71 -16.47 35.82
C TRP A 318 7.80 -15.51 35.32
N ILE A 319 7.48 -14.63 34.40
CA ILE A 319 8.44 -13.68 33.85
C ILE A 319 8.92 -12.66 34.89
N PHE A 320 8.01 -12.20 35.78
CA PHE A 320 8.41 -11.25 36.84
C PHE A 320 9.28 -11.94 37.91
N LYS A 321 9.04 -13.23 38.23
CA LYS A 321 9.92 -14.00 39.12
C LYS A 321 11.34 -14.14 38.55
N GLN A 322 11.46 -14.33 37.24
CA GLN A 322 12.78 -14.36 36.60
C GLN A 322 13.48 -13.01 36.70
N ILE A 323 12.75 -11.89 36.48
CA ILE A 323 13.29 -10.54 36.64
C ILE A 323 13.68 -10.25 38.10
N GLU A 324 12.93 -10.76 39.10
CA GLU A 324 13.30 -10.66 40.51
C GLU A 324 14.62 -11.39 40.80
N THR A 325 14.82 -12.59 40.29
CA THR A 325 16.08 -13.32 40.41
C THR A 325 17.25 -12.58 39.78
N ILE A 326 17.04 -11.93 38.60
CA ILE A 326 18.04 -11.06 38.00
C ILE A 326 18.32 -9.85 38.89
N SER A 327 17.27 -9.26 39.54
CA SER A 327 17.41 -8.10 40.40
C SER A 327 18.26 -8.42 41.66
N GLU A 328 18.07 -9.60 42.26
CA GLU A 328 18.88 -10.08 43.38
C GLU A 328 20.38 -10.27 42.99
N ARG A 329 20.63 -10.90 41.84
CA ARG A 329 22.00 -11.14 41.35
C ARG A 329 22.78 -9.87 41.00
N TYR A 330 22.10 -8.84 40.49
CA TYR A 330 22.72 -7.58 40.08
C TYR A 330 22.53 -6.43 41.09
N ASN A 331 22.05 -6.74 42.31
CA ASN A 331 21.88 -5.84 43.44
C ASN A 331 21.07 -4.55 43.10
N PHE A 332 19.90 -4.71 42.48
CA PHE A 332 18.93 -3.62 42.28
C PHE A 332 17.53 -4.06 42.72
N SER A 333 16.62 -3.10 42.92
CA SER A 333 15.21 -3.37 43.19
C SER A 333 14.34 -3.16 41.96
N ILE A 334 13.39 -4.06 41.69
CA ILE A 334 12.39 -3.86 40.63
C ILE A 334 11.50 -2.63 40.86
N LYS A 335 11.54 -2.05 42.10
CA LYS A 335 10.86 -0.80 42.47
C LYS A 335 11.70 0.45 42.16
N ASP A 336 12.97 0.29 41.85
CA ASP A 336 13.83 1.42 41.46
C ASP A 336 13.47 1.87 40.04
N PRO A 337 13.62 3.19 39.75
CA PRO A 337 13.51 3.69 38.38
C PRO A 337 14.46 2.95 37.43
N ILE A 338 14.01 2.65 36.22
CA ILE A 338 14.84 1.93 35.22
C ILE A 338 16.16 2.66 34.95
N SER A 339 16.18 3.98 35.08
CA SER A 339 17.40 4.79 34.94
C SER A 339 18.51 4.47 35.96
N LYS A 340 18.17 3.89 37.13
CA LYS A 340 19.10 3.53 38.21
C LYS A 340 19.57 2.06 38.11
N ILE A 341 18.95 1.25 37.30
CA ILE A 341 19.30 -0.17 37.14
C ILE A 341 20.62 -0.29 36.38
N PRO A 342 21.55 -1.19 36.82
CA PRO A 342 22.83 -1.41 36.14
C PRO A 342 22.64 -1.76 34.67
N LYS A 343 23.41 -1.15 33.77
CA LYS A 343 23.30 -1.36 32.31
C LYS A 343 23.32 -2.83 31.92
N LYS A 344 24.23 -3.63 32.51
CA LYS A 344 24.30 -5.07 32.25
C LYS A 344 23.01 -5.82 32.61
N ALA A 345 22.38 -5.44 33.71
CA ALA A 345 21.09 -6.04 34.10
C ALA A 345 19.97 -5.67 33.13
N ILE A 346 19.92 -4.41 32.66
CA ILE A 346 18.95 -3.97 31.64
C ILE A 346 19.18 -4.72 30.31
N GLU A 347 20.43 -4.90 29.90
CA GLU A 347 20.75 -5.67 28.68
C GLU A 347 20.24 -7.12 28.78
N ILE A 348 20.45 -7.78 29.91
CA ILE A 348 19.94 -9.14 30.15
C ILE A 348 18.41 -9.15 30.15
N ILE A 349 17.77 -8.18 30.82
CA ILE A 349 16.30 -8.09 30.84
C ILE A 349 15.74 -7.87 29.43
N LEU A 350 16.38 -7.05 28.60
CA LEU A 350 15.92 -6.77 27.25
C LEU A 350 16.25 -7.89 26.25
N PHE A 351 17.47 -8.35 26.23
CA PHE A 351 17.99 -9.24 25.17
C PHE A 351 18.19 -10.68 25.58
N GLY A 352 18.04 -10.98 26.86
CA GLY A 352 18.43 -12.27 27.40
C GLY A 352 19.94 -12.39 27.63
N GLY A 353 20.39 -13.53 28.12
CA GLY A 353 21.82 -13.83 28.37
C GLY A 353 22.06 -15.33 28.40
N ASN A 354 23.35 -15.71 28.25
CA ASN A 354 23.77 -17.10 28.38
C ASN A 354 24.02 -17.50 29.85
N GLU A 355 23.53 -16.69 30.79
CA GLU A 355 23.69 -16.94 32.22
C GLU A 355 22.47 -17.69 32.74
N SER A 356 22.66 -18.86 33.33
CA SER A 356 21.57 -19.61 33.96
C SER A 356 21.19 -19.00 35.30
N PHE A 357 19.91 -18.84 35.56
CA PHE A 357 19.32 -18.30 36.77
C PHE A 357 18.52 -19.39 37.50
N SER A 358 18.75 -19.52 38.82
CA SER A 358 17.96 -20.43 39.62
C SER A 358 16.68 -19.77 40.14
N VAL A 359 15.52 -20.12 39.57
CA VAL A 359 14.21 -19.55 39.94
C VAL A 359 13.45 -20.54 40.84
N GLU A 360 13.01 -20.06 42.01
CA GLU A 360 12.18 -20.84 42.91
C GLU A 360 10.69 -20.69 42.58
N SER A 361 10.03 -21.79 42.39
CA SER A 361 8.55 -21.82 42.24
C SER A 361 7.91 -22.62 43.35
N LYS A 362 7.01 -21.98 44.10
CA LYS A 362 6.17 -22.63 45.12
C LYS A 362 4.81 -23.00 44.49
N SER A 363 4.53 -24.30 44.36
CA SER A 363 3.25 -24.81 43.90
C SER A 363 2.81 -25.94 44.83
N LEU A 364 1.60 -25.89 45.32
CA LEU A 364 1.00 -26.92 46.21
C LEU A 364 1.86 -27.26 47.44
N GLY A 365 2.52 -26.29 48.06
CA GLY A 365 3.36 -26.48 49.24
C GLY A 365 4.78 -27.03 48.97
N LEU A 366 5.13 -27.32 47.73
CA LEU A 366 6.46 -27.77 47.32
C LEU A 366 7.22 -26.65 46.66
N THR A 367 8.47 -26.38 47.09
CA THR A 367 9.39 -25.46 46.47
C THR A 367 10.26 -26.25 45.51
N ARG A 368 10.19 -25.89 44.20
CA ARG A 368 11.08 -26.45 43.17
C ARG A 368 11.99 -25.36 42.66
N LYS A 369 13.28 -25.69 42.49
CA LYS A 369 14.29 -24.85 41.88
C LYS A 369 14.42 -25.26 40.40
N TYR A 370 14.37 -24.26 39.52
CA TYR A 370 14.57 -24.43 38.07
C TYR A 370 15.79 -23.61 37.65
N GLU A 371 16.74 -24.24 37.02
CA GLU A 371 17.79 -23.49 36.27
C GLU A 371 17.27 -23.17 34.89
N ILE A 372 17.24 -21.88 34.55
CA ILE A 372 16.71 -21.38 33.32
C ILE A 372 17.57 -20.25 32.76
N ASP A 373 17.65 -20.18 31.46
CA ASP A 373 18.22 -19.07 30.74
C ASP A 373 17.10 -18.07 30.45
N PHE A 374 17.31 -16.81 30.83
CA PHE A 374 16.29 -15.77 30.58
C PHE A 374 16.30 -15.37 29.11
N GLU A 375 15.17 -15.59 28.43
CA GLU A 375 15.03 -15.31 26.99
C GLU A 375 15.18 -13.82 26.65
N GLY A 376 14.76 -12.94 27.54
CA GLY A 376 14.70 -11.49 27.30
C GLY A 376 13.35 -11.00 26.78
N VAL A 377 13.01 -9.76 27.11
CA VAL A 377 11.72 -9.15 26.70
C VAL A 377 11.62 -8.95 25.20
N ILE A 378 12.72 -8.59 24.53
CA ILE A 378 12.74 -8.35 23.07
C ILE A 378 12.53 -9.65 22.29
N PRO A 379 13.31 -10.74 22.52
CA PRO A 379 13.03 -12.03 21.90
C PRO A 379 11.63 -12.56 22.20
N PHE A 380 11.14 -12.37 23.43
CA PHE A 380 9.77 -12.73 23.77
C PHE A 380 8.73 -12.03 22.87
N ILE A 381 8.86 -10.71 22.65
CA ILE A 381 7.95 -9.95 21.75
C ILE A 381 8.09 -10.44 20.30
N GLU A 382 9.32 -10.69 19.83
CA GLU A 382 9.58 -11.19 18.47
C GLU A 382 8.96 -12.57 18.25
N ASN A 383 9.07 -13.46 19.20
CA ASN A 383 8.45 -14.81 19.15
C ASN A 383 6.93 -14.71 19.11
N GLN A 384 6.32 -13.86 19.96
CA GLN A 384 4.88 -13.61 19.95
C GLN A 384 4.37 -12.98 18.65
N ALA A 385 5.17 -12.15 17.98
CA ALA A 385 4.83 -11.59 16.67
C ALA A 385 4.84 -12.64 15.55
N ASN A 386 5.66 -13.68 15.69
CA ASN A 386 5.79 -14.77 14.72
C ASN A 386 4.80 -15.92 14.97
N GLU A 387 4.22 -16.03 16.18
CA GLU A 387 3.24 -17.07 16.50
C GLU A 387 1.95 -16.95 15.67
N ILE A 388 1.47 -18.09 15.18
CA ILE A 388 0.34 -18.18 14.24
C ILE A 388 -1.01 -18.23 14.97
N TYR A 389 -1.04 -18.60 16.28
CA TYR A 389 -2.25 -19.04 16.97
C TYR A 389 -3.17 -17.93 17.47
N SER A 390 -2.74 -16.68 17.65
CA SER A 390 -3.58 -15.60 18.15
C SER A 390 -3.38 -14.26 17.45
N ALA A 391 -4.37 -13.85 16.68
CA ALA A 391 -4.39 -12.54 16.03
C ALA A 391 -4.35 -11.36 17.03
N ARG A 392 -4.78 -11.56 18.28
CA ARG A 392 -4.74 -10.56 19.36
C ARG A 392 -3.32 -10.37 19.88
N ILE A 393 -2.62 -11.48 20.15
CA ILE A 393 -1.22 -11.46 20.62
C ILE A 393 -0.31 -10.86 19.54
N LYS A 394 -0.49 -11.30 18.30
CA LYS A 394 0.26 -10.75 17.17
C LYS A 394 0.07 -9.23 17.00
N ARG A 395 -1.16 -8.70 17.17
CA ARG A 395 -1.40 -7.26 17.14
C ARG A 395 -0.74 -6.53 18.29
N TRP A 396 -0.78 -7.12 19.49
CA TRP A 396 -0.11 -6.58 20.66
C TRP A 396 1.42 -6.53 20.45
N ALA A 397 2.06 -7.60 20.03
CA ALA A 397 3.49 -7.64 19.75
C ALA A 397 3.92 -6.65 18.66
N ASN A 398 3.15 -6.57 17.57
CA ASN A 398 3.39 -5.61 16.50
C ASN A 398 3.26 -4.14 16.94
N GLY A 399 2.57 -3.86 18.05
CA GLY A 399 2.51 -2.52 18.64
C GLY A 399 3.85 -2.02 19.21
N PHE A 400 4.82 -2.92 19.45
CA PHE A 400 6.17 -2.61 19.92
C PHE A 400 7.23 -2.71 18.84
N MET A 401 6.84 -2.92 17.58
CA MET A 401 7.77 -3.16 16.47
C MET A 401 7.73 -2.06 15.43
N ASP A 402 8.90 -1.66 14.98
CA ASP A 402 9.09 -0.74 13.86
C ASP A 402 9.60 -1.45 12.62
N ASN A 403 9.21 -0.90 11.45
CA ASN A 403 9.70 -1.32 10.16
C ASN A 403 11.00 -0.59 9.81
N VAL A 404 12.14 -1.22 10.09
CA VAL A 404 13.47 -0.68 9.77
C VAL A 404 13.99 -1.22 8.44
N LYS A 405 14.86 -0.47 7.77
CA LYS A 405 15.54 -0.97 6.56
C LYS A 405 16.35 -2.23 6.90
N CYS A 406 16.30 -3.23 6.00
CA CYS A 406 17.12 -4.42 6.16
C CYS A 406 18.60 -4.09 6.02
N GLU A 407 19.38 -4.34 7.06
CA GLU A 407 20.83 -4.05 7.12
C GLU A 407 21.64 -4.79 6.04
N THR A 408 21.22 -6.00 5.66
CA THR A 408 21.92 -6.82 4.66
C THR A 408 21.76 -6.30 3.24
N CYS A 409 20.56 -5.83 2.86
CA CYS A 409 20.31 -5.36 1.50
C CYS A 409 20.09 -3.85 1.41
N ASN A 410 20.18 -3.11 2.51
CA ASN A 410 19.95 -1.67 2.58
C ASN A 410 18.67 -1.20 1.84
N GLY A 411 17.62 -2.03 1.90
CA GLY A 411 16.34 -1.73 1.26
C GLY A 411 16.23 -2.16 -0.21
N SER A 412 17.30 -2.64 -0.86
CA SER A 412 17.27 -3.09 -2.26
C SER A 412 16.38 -4.31 -2.51
N ARG A 413 16.05 -5.08 -1.47
CA ARG A 413 15.28 -6.34 -1.51
C ARG A 413 16.02 -7.51 -2.16
N LEU A 414 17.15 -7.26 -2.83
CA LEU A 414 17.94 -8.24 -3.57
C LEU A 414 19.09 -8.78 -2.71
N ASN A 415 19.60 -9.95 -3.10
CA ASN A 415 20.83 -10.50 -2.52
C ASN A 415 22.06 -9.65 -2.93
N LYS A 416 23.22 -9.91 -2.33
CA LYS A 416 24.44 -9.16 -2.60
C LYS A 416 24.88 -9.29 -4.06
N GLU A 417 24.88 -10.49 -4.60
CA GLU A 417 25.35 -10.78 -5.97
C GLU A 417 24.54 -9.97 -6.99
N SER A 418 23.19 -10.04 -6.95
CA SER A 418 22.32 -9.32 -7.86
C SER A 418 22.44 -7.80 -7.77
N SER A 419 22.86 -7.29 -6.61
CA SER A 419 23.05 -5.84 -6.40
C SER A 419 24.36 -5.31 -6.99
N TYR A 420 25.27 -6.19 -7.41
CA TYR A 420 26.57 -5.84 -8.00
C TYR A 420 26.63 -6.03 -9.52
N PHE A 421 25.49 -5.94 -10.18
CA PHE A 421 25.39 -5.77 -11.63
C PHE A 421 25.08 -4.32 -11.95
N PHE A 422 25.87 -3.71 -12.83
CA PHE A 422 25.77 -2.28 -13.16
C PHE A 422 25.61 -2.08 -14.66
N ILE A 423 24.88 -1.01 -15.01
CA ILE A 423 24.81 -0.42 -16.34
C ILE A 423 25.02 1.09 -16.15
N ASP A 424 26.03 1.67 -16.77
CA ASP A 424 26.40 3.08 -16.58
C ASP A 424 26.45 3.49 -15.09
N ASN A 425 27.16 2.67 -14.27
CA ASN A 425 27.35 2.84 -12.82
C ASN A 425 26.06 2.82 -11.96
N LYS A 426 24.95 2.33 -12.48
CA LYS A 426 23.71 2.15 -11.72
C LYS A 426 23.30 0.70 -11.68
N ASN A 427 22.94 0.20 -10.50
CA ASN A 427 22.31 -1.11 -10.35
C ASN A 427 20.77 -1.01 -10.50
N ILE A 428 20.08 -2.15 -10.55
CA ILE A 428 18.63 -2.20 -10.76
C ILE A 428 17.84 -1.51 -9.63
N HIS A 429 18.35 -1.51 -8.41
CA HIS A 429 17.73 -0.80 -7.28
C HIS A 429 17.84 0.71 -7.44
N ASP A 430 19.00 1.20 -7.84
CA ASP A 430 19.23 2.63 -8.09
C ASP A 430 18.27 3.15 -9.15
N LEU A 431 18.14 2.43 -10.28
CA LEU A 431 17.19 2.79 -11.33
C LEU A 431 15.73 2.73 -10.85
N SER A 432 15.35 1.68 -10.13
CA SER A 432 13.98 1.57 -9.63
C SER A 432 13.64 2.60 -8.55
N SER A 433 14.64 3.27 -7.97
CA SER A 433 14.48 4.33 -6.96
C SER A 433 14.41 5.73 -7.56
N LEU A 434 14.73 5.89 -8.85
CA LEU A 434 14.57 7.14 -9.56
C LEU A 434 13.08 7.46 -9.76
N ASP A 435 12.77 8.76 -9.81
CA ASP A 435 11.47 9.23 -10.28
C ASP A 435 11.30 8.88 -11.77
N ILE A 436 10.06 8.68 -12.22
CA ILE A 436 9.76 8.25 -13.59
C ILE A 436 10.40 9.17 -14.65
N VAL A 437 10.42 10.49 -14.39
CA VAL A 437 11.08 11.45 -15.29
C VAL A 437 12.58 11.22 -15.35
N ASP A 438 13.24 11.09 -14.19
CA ASP A 438 14.69 10.86 -14.12
C ASP A 438 15.06 9.52 -14.76
N LEU A 439 14.23 8.51 -14.57
CA LEU A 439 14.43 7.19 -15.17
C LEU A 439 14.33 7.25 -16.69
N LYS A 440 13.34 7.96 -17.23
CA LYS A 440 13.22 8.16 -18.69
C LYS A 440 14.41 8.89 -19.27
N ASN A 441 14.85 9.99 -18.62
CA ASN A 441 16.03 10.73 -19.02
C ASN A 441 17.28 9.84 -19.01
N TRP A 442 17.43 8.97 -18.00
CA TRP A 442 18.55 8.05 -17.93
C TRP A 442 18.56 7.08 -19.13
N PHE A 443 17.42 6.50 -19.51
CA PHE A 443 17.33 5.62 -20.69
C PHE A 443 17.72 6.34 -21.98
N SER A 444 17.36 7.60 -22.14
CA SER A 444 17.76 8.42 -23.30
C SER A 444 19.28 8.67 -23.36
N THR A 445 19.94 8.72 -22.19
CA THR A 445 21.39 8.99 -22.09
C THR A 445 22.25 7.73 -22.10
N VAL A 446 21.70 6.59 -21.71
CA VAL A 446 22.47 5.33 -21.61
C VAL A 446 22.60 4.60 -22.95
N GLU A 447 21.58 4.66 -23.79
CA GLU A 447 21.56 3.94 -25.07
C GLU A 447 22.78 4.23 -25.96
N PRO A 448 23.23 5.50 -26.15
CA PRO A 448 24.43 5.82 -26.90
C PRO A 448 25.74 5.27 -26.28
N LYS A 449 25.76 5.08 -24.96
CA LYS A 449 26.96 4.63 -24.21
C LYS A 449 27.16 3.12 -24.26
N LEU A 450 26.16 2.34 -24.67
CA LEU A 450 26.24 0.91 -24.75
C LEU A 450 27.17 0.49 -25.90
N SER A 451 27.88 -0.66 -25.73
CA SER A 451 28.60 -1.27 -26.82
C SER A 451 27.65 -1.66 -27.97
N GLU A 452 28.11 -1.75 -29.20
CA GLU A 452 27.27 -2.09 -30.37
C GLU A 452 26.50 -3.39 -30.17
N ARG A 453 27.12 -4.42 -29.59
CA ARG A 453 26.45 -5.66 -29.22
C ARG A 453 25.32 -5.43 -28.22
N ASN A 454 25.57 -4.66 -27.19
CA ASN A 454 24.60 -4.40 -26.10
C ASN A 454 23.49 -3.45 -26.59
N LYS A 455 23.73 -2.57 -27.55
CA LYS A 455 22.69 -1.78 -28.23
C LYS A 455 21.70 -2.66 -28.96
N ILE A 456 22.20 -3.60 -29.77
CA ILE A 456 21.34 -4.52 -30.53
C ILE A 456 20.48 -5.35 -29.58
N ILE A 457 21.06 -5.86 -28.48
CA ILE A 457 20.34 -6.70 -27.50
C ILE A 457 19.35 -5.85 -26.68
N GLY A 458 19.74 -4.61 -26.32
CA GLY A 458 18.98 -3.76 -25.41
C GLY A 458 17.91 -2.90 -26.07
N SER A 459 18.00 -2.62 -27.37
CA SER A 459 17.16 -1.63 -28.09
C SER A 459 15.64 -1.90 -27.94
N GLU A 460 15.20 -3.13 -28.18
CA GLU A 460 13.77 -3.46 -28.07
C GLU A 460 13.29 -3.42 -26.59
N ILE A 461 14.16 -3.78 -25.65
CA ILE A 461 13.84 -3.72 -24.21
C ILE A 461 13.69 -2.26 -23.78
N ILE A 462 14.62 -1.38 -24.19
CA ILE A 462 14.61 0.05 -23.90
C ILE A 462 13.36 0.71 -24.51
N LYS A 463 13.01 0.35 -25.75
CA LYS A 463 11.81 0.84 -26.43
C LYS A 463 10.53 0.50 -25.66
N GLU A 464 10.38 -0.74 -25.18
CA GLU A 464 9.23 -1.16 -24.40
C GLU A 464 9.17 -0.50 -23.02
N ILE A 465 10.32 -0.29 -22.36
CA ILE A 465 10.40 0.47 -21.12
C ILE A 465 9.97 1.93 -21.33
N ASN A 466 10.55 2.58 -22.33
CA ASN A 466 10.22 3.99 -22.64
C ASN A 466 8.74 4.18 -22.95
N LYS A 467 8.14 3.28 -23.70
CA LYS A 467 6.71 3.30 -24.02
C LYS A 467 5.85 3.26 -22.72
N ARG A 468 6.18 2.38 -21.78
CA ARG A 468 5.46 2.27 -20.49
C ARG A 468 5.70 3.48 -19.59
N LEU A 469 6.91 4.04 -19.60
CA LEU A 469 7.22 5.27 -18.88
C LEU A 469 6.41 6.46 -19.44
N ASP A 470 6.27 6.57 -20.77
CA ASP A 470 5.46 7.59 -21.42
C ASP A 470 3.98 7.52 -20.99
N PHE A 471 3.42 6.31 -20.85
CA PHE A 471 2.06 6.17 -20.36
C PHE A 471 1.90 6.67 -18.93
N LEU A 472 2.87 6.39 -18.06
CA LEU A 472 2.84 6.89 -16.67
C LEU A 472 2.98 8.42 -16.61
N LEU A 473 3.82 9.02 -17.46
CA LEU A 473 3.96 10.46 -17.57
C LEU A 473 2.69 11.13 -18.11
N ASN A 474 2.04 10.51 -19.08
CA ASN A 474 0.80 11.01 -19.68
C ASN A 474 -0.38 11.04 -18.70
N VAL A 475 -0.39 10.17 -17.67
CA VAL A 475 -1.41 10.21 -16.62
C VAL A 475 -1.00 11.00 -15.38
N GLY A 476 0.10 11.80 -15.45
CA GLY A 476 0.54 12.71 -14.39
C GLY A 476 1.16 11.99 -13.17
N LEU A 477 1.88 10.88 -13.38
CA LEU A 477 2.58 10.11 -12.33
C LEU A 477 4.10 10.28 -12.39
N ASP A 478 4.56 11.45 -12.83
CA ASP A 478 5.96 11.81 -13.05
C ASP A 478 6.85 11.72 -11.80
N TYR A 479 6.28 11.97 -10.62
CA TYR A 479 6.94 11.98 -9.31
C TYR A 479 7.06 10.61 -8.63
N LEU A 480 6.45 9.57 -9.17
CA LEU A 480 6.52 8.22 -8.59
C LEU A 480 7.85 7.54 -8.93
N SER A 481 8.29 6.63 -8.04
CA SER A 481 9.39 5.70 -8.31
C SER A 481 8.88 4.27 -8.48
N LEU A 482 9.61 3.45 -9.25
CA LEU A 482 9.20 2.06 -9.52
C LEU A 482 9.22 1.18 -8.28
N ASN A 483 10.07 1.46 -7.30
CA ASN A 483 10.18 0.68 -6.07
C ASN A 483 9.10 1.04 -5.01
N ARG A 484 8.28 2.08 -5.25
CA ARG A 484 7.23 2.50 -4.32
C ARG A 484 6.21 1.38 -4.10
N PRO A 485 5.97 0.96 -2.84
CA PRO A 485 5.01 -0.09 -2.53
C PRO A 485 3.58 0.34 -2.87
N THR A 486 2.80 -0.55 -3.50
CA THR A 486 1.42 -0.24 -3.92
C THR A 486 0.49 0.12 -2.78
N LYS A 487 0.71 -0.46 -1.58
CA LYS A 487 -0.07 -0.12 -0.39
C LYS A 487 0.12 1.32 0.11
N SER A 488 1.14 2.03 -0.35
CA SER A 488 1.41 3.43 -0.01
C SER A 488 0.82 4.42 -1.04
N LEU A 489 0.23 3.90 -2.10
CA LEU A 489 -0.40 4.72 -3.14
C LEU A 489 -1.78 5.19 -2.67
N SER A 490 -2.15 6.40 -3.05
CA SER A 490 -3.52 6.87 -2.94
C SER A 490 -4.45 6.11 -3.91
N GLY A 491 -5.76 6.18 -3.68
CA GLY A 491 -6.76 5.57 -4.58
C GLY A 491 -6.59 6.04 -6.02
N GLY A 492 -6.46 7.34 -6.22
CA GLY A 492 -6.27 7.95 -7.54
C GLY A 492 -4.93 7.57 -8.19
N GLU A 493 -3.81 7.52 -7.45
CA GLU A 493 -2.52 7.05 -7.98
C GLU A 493 -2.62 5.60 -8.47
N SER A 494 -3.24 4.71 -7.68
CA SER A 494 -3.42 3.31 -8.06
C SER A 494 -4.29 3.14 -9.29
N GLN A 495 -5.36 3.91 -9.41
CA GLN A 495 -6.27 3.91 -10.55
C GLN A 495 -5.56 4.39 -11.83
N ARG A 496 -4.78 5.47 -11.75
CA ARG A 496 -4.01 6.00 -12.88
C ARG A 496 -2.91 5.04 -13.35
N ILE A 497 -2.23 4.33 -12.43
CA ILE A 497 -1.28 3.28 -12.81
C ILE A 497 -1.98 2.20 -13.63
N ARG A 498 -3.17 1.75 -13.22
CA ARG A 498 -3.96 0.78 -13.98
C ARG A 498 -4.38 1.32 -15.34
N LEU A 499 -4.85 2.57 -15.40
CA LEU A 499 -5.19 3.23 -16.66
C LEU A 499 -3.97 3.27 -17.59
N ALA A 500 -2.80 3.69 -17.11
CA ALA A 500 -1.56 3.69 -17.86
C ALA A 500 -1.19 2.30 -18.40
N THR A 501 -1.35 1.26 -17.57
CA THR A 501 -1.11 -0.13 -17.98
C THR A 501 -2.08 -0.58 -19.06
N GLN A 502 -3.37 -0.21 -18.96
CA GLN A 502 -4.38 -0.54 -19.97
C GLN A 502 -4.15 0.19 -21.31
N ILE A 503 -3.77 1.47 -21.26
CA ILE A 503 -3.35 2.21 -22.46
C ILE A 503 -2.14 1.52 -23.10
N GLY A 504 -1.22 1.03 -22.28
CA GLY A 504 -0.03 0.30 -22.71
C GLY A 504 -0.32 -1.02 -23.41
N SER A 505 -1.40 -1.70 -23.04
CA SER A 505 -1.82 -2.97 -23.67
C SER A 505 -2.30 -2.81 -25.10
N GLN A 506 -2.67 -1.60 -25.54
CA GLN A 506 -3.18 -1.26 -26.87
C GLN A 506 -4.36 -2.13 -27.33
N LEU A 507 -5.20 -2.59 -26.39
CA LEU A 507 -6.39 -3.34 -26.70
C LEU A 507 -7.38 -2.48 -27.49
N VAL A 508 -8.06 -3.08 -28.45
CA VAL A 508 -9.01 -2.45 -29.36
C VAL A 508 -10.37 -3.12 -29.21
N GLY A 509 -11.47 -2.34 -29.36
CA GLY A 509 -12.83 -2.88 -29.29
C GLY A 509 -13.27 -3.25 -27.87
N VAL A 510 -12.65 -2.69 -26.84
CA VAL A 510 -12.96 -2.92 -25.43
C VAL A 510 -13.85 -1.79 -24.89
N LEU A 511 -14.71 -2.12 -23.93
CA LEU A 511 -15.46 -1.17 -23.14
C LEU A 511 -14.73 -0.93 -21.81
N TYR A 512 -14.21 0.26 -21.62
CA TYR A 512 -13.61 0.68 -20.35
C TYR A 512 -14.64 1.42 -19.49
N ILE A 513 -14.75 1.04 -18.22
CA ILE A 513 -15.58 1.73 -17.24
C ILE A 513 -14.71 2.23 -16.10
N LEU A 514 -14.66 3.55 -15.91
CA LEU A 514 -13.82 4.20 -14.89
C LEU A 514 -14.69 4.88 -13.82
N ASP A 515 -14.30 4.75 -12.56
CA ASP A 515 -14.97 5.38 -11.43
C ASP A 515 -14.15 6.59 -10.96
N GLU A 516 -14.64 7.79 -11.26
CA GLU A 516 -14.07 9.07 -10.82
C GLU A 516 -12.53 9.18 -11.00
N PRO A 517 -11.99 9.06 -12.22
CA PRO A 517 -10.55 9.02 -12.45
C PRO A 517 -9.83 10.35 -12.17
N SER A 518 -10.55 11.47 -12.01
CA SER A 518 -10.01 12.79 -11.66
C SER A 518 -9.64 12.93 -10.17
N ILE A 519 -9.98 11.96 -9.33
CA ILE A 519 -9.79 12.03 -7.89
C ILE A 519 -8.32 12.29 -7.51
N GLY A 520 -8.12 13.26 -6.58
CA GLY A 520 -6.81 13.63 -6.09
C GLY A 520 -5.89 14.27 -7.14
N LEU A 521 -6.46 14.66 -8.29
CA LEU A 521 -5.76 15.43 -9.32
C LEU A 521 -5.89 16.93 -9.08
N HIS A 522 -4.78 17.62 -9.26
CA HIS A 522 -4.82 19.05 -9.48
C HIS A 522 -5.38 19.33 -10.89
N GLN A 523 -6.11 20.43 -11.09
CA GLN A 523 -6.71 20.76 -12.40
C GLN A 523 -5.70 20.77 -13.56
N ARG A 524 -4.44 21.14 -13.31
CA ARG A 524 -3.35 21.01 -14.29
C ARG A 524 -3.19 19.58 -14.84
N ASP A 525 -3.41 18.58 -13.99
CA ASP A 525 -3.19 17.18 -14.35
C ASP A 525 -4.46 16.54 -14.98
N ASN A 526 -5.65 17.17 -14.82
CA ASN A 526 -6.89 16.74 -15.48
C ASN A 526 -6.79 16.77 -17.01
N SER A 527 -6.16 17.77 -17.59
CA SER A 527 -5.97 17.86 -19.05
C SER A 527 -5.19 16.67 -19.60
N LYS A 528 -4.12 16.22 -18.92
CA LYS A 528 -3.34 15.02 -19.30
C LYS A 528 -4.18 13.75 -19.22
N LEU A 529 -5.00 13.61 -18.16
CA LEU A 529 -5.93 12.51 -18.02
C LEU A 529 -6.93 12.47 -19.17
N ILE A 530 -7.56 13.61 -19.50
CA ILE A 530 -8.53 13.73 -20.62
C ILE A 530 -7.89 13.33 -21.95
N GLU A 531 -6.66 13.81 -22.23
CA GLU A 531 -5.92 13.41 -23.44
C GLU A 531 -5.66 11.90 -23.47
N SER A 532 -5.31 11.30 -22.33
CA SER A 532 -5.08 9.86 -22.22
C SER A 532 -6.35 9.05 -22.49
N LEU A 533 -7.49 9.51 -21.97
CA LEU A 533 -8.81 8.90 -22.24
C LEU A 533 -9.21 9.03 -23.71
N LYS A 534 -8.95 10.20 -24.32
CA LYS A 534 -9.19 10.40 -25.76
C LYS A 534 -8.32 9.48 -26.62
N LYS A 535 -7.02 9.36 -26.29
CA LYS A 535 -6.13 8.40 -26.99
C LYS A 535 -6.65 6.99 -26.91
N LEU A 536 -7.13 6.57 -25.72
CA LEU A 536 -7.70 5.22 -25.51
C LEU A 536 -8.99 5.03 -26.36
N ARG A 537 -9.86 6.07 -26.44
CA ARG A 537 -11.02 6.07 -27.32
C ARG A 537 -10.62 5.96 -28.80
N ASP A 538 -9.65 6.74 -29.23
CA ASP A 538 -9.21 6.83 -30.62
C ASP A 538 -8.56 5.53 -31.14
N LEU A 539 -8.13 4.66 -30.24
CA LEU A 539 -7.76 3.26 -30.55
C LEU A 539 -8.98 2.38 -30.94
N GLY A 540 -10.22 2.90 -30.93
CA GLY A 540 -11.42 2.16 -31.24
C GLY A 540 -12.10 1.54 -30.03
N ASN A 541 -11.91 2.11 -28.84
CA ASN A 541 -12.52 1.67 -27.58
C ASN A 541 -13.70 2.57 -27.18
N THR A 542 -14.64 1.99 -26.45
CA THR A 542 -15.69 2.75 -25.78
C THR A 542 -15.27 3.06 -24.35
N ILE A 543 -15.43 4.30 -23.91
CA ILE A 543 -15.05 4.72 -22.57
C ILE A 543 -16.27 5.27 -21.86
N ILE A 544 -16.64 4.67 -20.74
CA ILE A 544 -17.64 5.17 -19.81
C ILE A 544 -16.93 5.65 -18.55
N VAL A 545 -17.16 6.89 -18.17
CA VAL A 545 -16.60 7.49 -16.96
C VAL A 545 -17.73 7.97 -16.06
N VAL A 546 -17.77 7.51 -14.82
CA VAL A 546 -18.64 8.10 -13.79
C VAL A 546 -17.91 9.29 -13.22
N GLU A 547 -18.42 10.51 -13.44
CA GLU A 547 -17.67 11.74 -13.09
C GLU A 547 -18.56 12.93 -12.77
N HIS A 548 -17.95 13.90 -12.05
CA HIS A 548 -18.54 15.15 -11.64
C HIS A 548 -17.73 16.39 -12.03
N ASP A 549 -16.52 16.20 -12.57
CA ASP A 549 -15.63 17.28 -12.98
C ASP A 549 -16.16 18.01 -14.24
N LYS A 550 -16.21 19.36 -14.16
CA LYS A 550 -16.74 20.22 -15.23
C LYS A 550 -15.93 20.11 -16.53
N GLU A 551 -14.58 20.04 -16.42
CA GLU A 551 -13.70 19.97 -17.59
C GLU A 551 -13.84 18.61 -18.31
N ILE A 552 -13.97 17.53 -17.57
CA ILE A 552 -14.19 16.17 -18.12
C ILE A 552 -15.54 16.11 -18.84
N MET A 553 -16.60 16.67 -18.24
CA MET A 553 -17.92 16.73 -18.87
C MET A 553 -17.90 17.58 -20.16
N GLU A 554 -17.19 18.71 -20.17
CA GLU A 554 -17.05 19.59 -21.35
C GLU A 554 -16.38 18.88 -22.52
N LYS A 555 -15.41 18.01 -22.25
CA LYS A 555 -14.62 17.30 -23.25
C LYS A 555 -15.18 15.92 -23.64
N ALA A 556 -16.29 15.50 -23.02
CA ALA A 556 -16.97 14.25 -23.34
C ALA A 556 -17.72 14.33 -24.68
N ASP A 557 -17.78 13.21 -25.40
CA ASP A 557 -18.59 13.09 -26.63
C ASP A 557 -20.09 12.97 -26.30
N CYS A 558 -20.43 12.34 -25.16
CA CYS A 558 -21.80 12.15 -24.71
C CYS A 558 -21.87 12.24 -23.19
N ILE A 559 -22.94 12.83 -22.66
CA ILE A 559 -23.22 12.94 -21.23
C ILE A 559 -24.56 12.27 -20.95
N ILE A 560 -24.59 11.44 -19.92
CA ILE A 560 -25.78 10.81 -19.38
C ILE A 560 -25.99 11.31 -17.96
N ASP A 561 -27.04 12.09 -17.71
CA ASP A 561 -27.33 12.63 -16.38
C ASP A 561 -28.42 11.77 -15.73
N VAL A 562 -28.09 11.20 -14.54
CA VAL A 562 -28.94 10.29 -13.79
C VAL A 562 -29.50 11.03 -12.58
N GLY A 563 -30.83 11.04 -12.45
CA GLY A 563 -31.48 11.82 -11.40
C GLY A 563 -32.97 11.45 -11.24
N PRO A 564 -33.83 12.43 -10.93
CA PRO A 564 -33.50 13.85 -10.60
C PRO A 564 -32.89 14.03 -9.21
N TYR A 565 -33.11 13.10 -8.27
CA TYR A 565 -32.63 13.14 -6.88
C TYR A 565 -31.88 11.85 -6.50
N ALA A 566 -31.61 11.65 -5.22
CA ALA A 566 -30.93 10.47 -4.69
C ALA A 566 -31.91 9.39 -4.19
N GLY A 567 -31.45 8.14 -4.12
CA GLY A 567 -32.19 6.99 -3.58
C GLY A 567 -33.47 6.71 -4.33
N LYS A 568 -34.59 6.52 -3.62
CA LYS A 568 -35.92 6.21 -4.23
C LYS A 568 -36.46 7.28 -5.19
N ASN A 569 -36.01 8.52 -5.01
CA ASN A 569 -36.40 9.64 -5.86
C ASN A 569 -35.45 9.88 -7.04
N GLY A 570 -34.38 9.05 -7.15
CA GLY A 570 -33.45 9.00 -8.27
C GLY A 570 -33.79 7.85 -9.23
N GLY A 571 -32.75 7.41 -9.96
CA GLY A 571 -32.83 6.22 -10.81
C GLY A 571 -33.48 6.39 -12.18
N GLU A 572 -33.63 7.62 -12.67
CA GLU A 572 -34.14 7.96 -13.99
C GLU A 572 -33.03 8.59 -14.85
N ILE A 573 -33.10 8.41 -16.17
CA ILE A 573 -32.25 9.16 -17.10
C ILE A 573 -32.94 10.49 -17.38
N ILE A 574 -32.39 11.58 -16.86
CA ILE A 574 -32.92 12.92 -17.02
C ILE A 574 -32.38 13.65 -18.25
N PHE A 575 -31.23 13.19 -18.75
CA PHE A 575 -30.60 13.69 -19.97
C PHE A 575 -29.65 12.64 -20.58
N ASN A 576 -29.63 12.60 -21.91
CA ASN A 576 -28.68 11.82 -22.71
C ASN A 576 -28.35 12.57 -23.99
N GLY A 577 -27.14 13.07 -24.17
CA GLY A 577 -26.74 13.87 -25.34
C GLY A 577 -25.38 14.54 -25.16
N THR A 578 -25.08 15.54 -25.95
CA THR A 578 -23.84 16.29 -25.98
C THR A 578 -23.80 17.38 -24.89
N TYR A 579 -22.57 17.85 -24.57
CA TYR A 579 -22.39 18.98 -23.65
C TYR A 579 -23.16 20.25 -24.05
N LYS A 580 -23.25 20.56 -25.35
CA LYS A 580 -24.02 21.72 -25.83
C LYS A 580 -25.54 21.56 -25.61
N GLU A 581 -26.02 20.36 -25.65
CA GLU A 581 -27.43 20.05 -25.44
C GLU A 581 -27.81 20.07 -23.96
N ILE A 582 -26.98 19.55 -23.05
CA ILE A 582 -27.27 19.62 -21.61
C ILE A 582 -27.36 21.07 -21.12
N LEU A 583 -26.56 21.98 -21.70
CA LEU A 583 -26.68 23.40 -21.39
C LEU A 583 -28.04 24.01 -21.77
N LYS A 584 -28.86 23.39 -22.65
CA LYS A 584 -30.19 23.85 -22.98
C LYS A 584 -31.28 23.32 -22.02
N THR A 585 -30.92 22.30 -21.20
CA THR A 585 -31.86 21.69 -20.23
C THR A 585 -31.90 22.48 -18.92
N ASN A 586 -32.80 22.09 -18.02
CA ASN A 586 -32.93 22.69 -16.69
C ASN A 586 -32.69 21.65 -15.58
N THR A 587 -31.78 20.69 -15.80
CA THR A 587 -31.38 19.74 -14.77
C THR A 587 -30.54 20.43 -13.70
N ILE A 588 -30.37 19.81 -12.51
CA ILE A 588 -29.52 20.36 -11.45
C ILE A 588 -28.09 20.48 -11.95
N THR A 589 -27.58 19.49 -12.65
CA THR A 589 -26.26 19.49 -13.27
C THR A 589 -26.12 20.67 -14.25
N SER A 590 -27.10 20.88 -15.14
CA SER A 590 -27.04 21.96 -16.10
C SER A 590 -27.03 23.35 -15.46
N GLN A 591 -27.76 23.54 -14.35
CA GLN A 591 -27.80 24.81 -13.61
C GLN A 591 -26.41 25.21 -13.06
N PHE A 592 -25.60 24.22 -12.58
CA PHE A 592 -24.22 24.46 -12.17
C PHE A 592 -23.29 24.69 -13.37
N LEU A 593 -23.44 23.92 -14.46
CA LEU A 593 -22.63 24.11 -15.67
C LEU A 593 -22.85 25.48 -16.31
N LYS A 594 -24.07 26.03 -16.25
CA LYS A 594 -24.41 27.38 -16.71
C LYS A 594 -24.03 28.49 -15.71
N ASN A 595 -23.51 28.19 -14.56
CA ASN A 595 -23.28 29.11 -13.46
C ASN A 595 -24.54 29.81 -12.93
N ILE A 596 -25.74 29.25 -13.17
CA ILE A 596 -27.02 29.75 -12.58
C ILE A 596 -27.02 29.46 -11.07
N LYS A 597 -26.57 28.26 -10.70
CA LYS A 597 -26.25 27.91 -9.31
C LYS A 597 -24.73 27.88 -9.13
N THR A 598 -24.24 28.58 -8.12
CA THR A 598 -22.83 28.64 -7.77
C THR A 598 -22.64 28.40 -6.28
N ILE A 599 -21.44 28.01 -5.91
CA ILE A 599 -21.00 28.02 -4.51
C ILE A 599 -20.46 29.43 -4.26
N PRO A 600 -21.11 30.22 -3.35
CA PRO A 600 -20.75 31.62 -3.16
C PRO A 600 -19.39 31.76 -2.48
N VAL A 601 -18.62 32.75 -2.91
CA VAL A 601 -17.40 33.19 -2.23
C VAL A 601 -17.83 33.97 -0.98
N PRO A 602 -17.24 33.70 0.22
CA PRO A 602 -17.55 34.47 1.42
C PRO A 602 -17.18 35.95 1.26
N GLU A 603 -18.09 36.86 1.58
CA GLU A 603 -17.83 38.32 1.53
C GLU A 603 -16.74 38.75 2.51
N LEU A 604 -16.70 38.12 3.67
CA LEU A 604 -15.71 38.38 4.72
C LEU A 604 -15.01 37.10 5.13
N ARG A 605 -13.68 37.13 5.16
CA ARG A 605 -12.86 36.02 5.67
C ARG A 605 -12.69 36.17 7.17
N ARG A 606 -12.81 35.04 7.91
CA ARG A 606 -12.53 35.01 9.34
C ARG A 606 -11.07 35.32 9.59
N MET A 607 -10.77 35.92 10.75
CA MET A 607 -9.41 36.21 11.20
C MET A 607 -9.12 35.44 12.48
N SER A 608 -7.89 34.94 12.63
CA SER A 608 -7.43 34.24 13.83
C SER A 608 -6.49 35.08 14.66
N LYS A 609 -6.61 34.96 16.00
CA LYS A 609 -5.64 35.51 16.95
C LYS A 609 -4.58 34.51 17.38
N ASN A 610 -4.91 33.22 17.33
CA ASN A 610 -4.06 32.11 17.78
C ASN A 610 -3.60 31.26 16.58
N LYS A 611 -2.41 30.69 16.67
CA LYS A 611 -1.87 29.80 15.65
C LYS A 611 -1.18 28.57 16.25
N LEU A 612 -1.24 27.49 15.55
CA LEU A 612 -0.38 26.33 15.72
C LEU A 612 0.78 26.47 14.74
N ARG A 613 2.03 26.40 15.20
CA ARG A 613 3.23 26.51 14.35
C ARG A 613 4.05 25.27 14.45
N ILE A 614 4.42 24.70 13.31
CA ILE A 614 5.36 23.59 13.17
C ILE A 614 6.60 24.08 12.42
N GLU A 615 7.78 23.67 12.88
CA GLU A 615 9.06 24.14 12.36
C GLU A 615 9.95 22.98 11.94
N GLY A 616 10.69 23.18 10.85
CA GLY A 616 11.73 22.27 10.42
C GLY A 616 11.26 20.92 9.89
N CYS A 617 10.14 20.87 9.19
CA CYS A 617 9.64 19.61 8.59
C CYS A 617 10.53 19.17 7.44
N THR A 618 11.11 17.95 7.52
CA THR A 618 12.02 17.37 6.52
C THR A 618 11.62 15.99 6.03
N GLY A 619 10.40 15.53 6.33
CA GLY A 619 9.91 14.23 5.93
C GLY A 619 9.73 14.08 4.41
N ASN A 620 10.06 12.93 3.85
CA ASN A 620 9.93 12.61 2.43
C ASN A 620 10.53 13.71 1.52
N ASN A 621 9.69 14.45 0.79
CA ASN A 621 10.12 15.52 -0.11
C ASN A 621 10.09 16.93 0.52
N LEU A 622 9.71 17.09 1.79
CA LEU A 622 9.66 18.38 2.45
C LEU A 622 11.07 18.96 2.67
N LYS A 623 11.24 20.24 2.33
CA LYS A 623 12.53 20.94 2.31
C LYS A 623 12.71 21.85 3.53
N ASN A 624 12.72 21.29 4.74
CA ASN A 624 12.92 22.01 6.00
C ASN A 624 11.95 23.20 6.12
N ILE A 625 10.65 22.92 5.99
CA ILE A 625 9.63 23.96 5.96
C ILE A 625 9.08 24.29 7.34
N ASP A 626 8.76 25.58 7.54
CA ASP A 626 8.01 26.09 8.68
C ASP A 626 6.61 26.46 8.25
N VAL A 627 5.59 26.10 9.01
CA VAL A 627 4.19 26.32 8.66
C VAL A 627 3.39 26.83 9.85
N ASP A 628 2.64 27.90 9.64
CA ASP A 628 1.67 28.45 10.57
C ASP A 628 0.24 28.03 10.19
N PHE A 629 -0.49 27.45 11.13
CA PHE A 629 -1.91 27.11 11.00
C PHE A 629 -2.74 28.03 11.89
N PRO A 630 -3.41 29.07 11.34
CA PRO A 630 -4.27 29.95 12.12
C PRO A 630 -5.50 29.17 12.65
N LEU A 631 -5.79 29.28 13.94
CA LEU A 631 -6.84 28.51 14.61
C LEU A 631 -8.23 29.18 14.47
N GLY A 632 -9.31 28.40 14.53
CA GLY A 632 -10.69 28.87 14.40
C GLY A 632 -11.11 29.25 12.97
N LEU A 633 -10.40 28.75 11.96
CA LEU A 633 -10.60 29.04 10.54
C LEU A 633 -10.80 27.75 9.72
N ILE A 634 -11.28 27.93 8.49
CA ILE A 634 -11.18 26.93 7.44
C ILE A 634 -9.85 27.14 6.71
N ILE A 635 -8.94 26.17 6.80
CA ILE A 635 -7.63 26.20 6.15
C ILE A 635 -7.62 25.24 4.98
N GLY A 636 -7.40 25.74 3.77
CA GLY A 636 -7.21 24.90 2.57
C GLY A 636 -5.72 24.59 2.36
N VAL A 637 -5.36 23.33 2.33
CA VAL A 637 -4.01 22.88 1.96
C VAL A 637 -4.05 22.36 0.53
N THR A 638 -3.43 23.09 -0.39
CA THR A 638 -3.47 22.84 -1.83
C THR A 638 -2.09 22.72 -2.45
N GLY A 639 -2.03 22.46 -3.75
CA GLY A 639 -0.82 22.28 -4.55
C GLY A 639 -0.91 21.05 -5.43
N VAL A 640 -0.01 20.89 -6.38
CA VAL A 640 0.00 19.79 -7.35
C VAL A 640 0.09 18.40 -6.68
N SER A 641 -0.29 17.34 -7.42
CA SER A 641 -0.15 15.96 -6.94
C SER A 641 1.31 15.65 -6.63
N GLY A 642 1.57 14.96 -5.48
CA GLY A 642 2.94 14.65 -5.04
C GLY A 642 3.75 15.82 -4.48
N SER A 643 3.17 17.02 -4.27
CA SER A 643 3.89 18.19 -3.74
C SER A 643 4.30 18.09 -2.27
N GLY A 644 3.71 17.17 -1.48
CA GLY A 644 4.04 16.97 -0.07
C GLY A 644 2.90 17.29 0.91
N LYS A 645 1.68 17.56 0.43
CA LYS A 645 0.50 17.88 1.28
C LYS A 645 0.23 16.81 2.34
N SER A 646 0.09 15.54 1.92
CA SER A 646 -0.18 14.42 2.83
C SER A 646 1.02 14.14 3.74
N THR A 647 2.24 14.38 3.28
CA THR A 647 3.46 14.29 4.09
C THR A 647 3.42 15.28 5.25
N LEU A 648 3.06 16.54 4.98
CA LEU A 648 2.96 17.58 6.02
C LEU A 648 1.81 17.30 6.99
N ILE A 649 0.61 17.01 6.46
CA ILE A 649 -0.60 16.93 7.30
C ILE A 649 -0.79 15.54 7.90
N ASN A 650 -0.81 14.46 7.08
CA ASN A 650 -1.21 13.12 7.53
C ASN A 650 -0.04 12.33 8.14
N GLU A 651 1.21 12.63 7.73
CA GLU A 651 2.38 11.88 8.18
C GLU A 651 3.25 12.66 9.19
N THR A 652 3.10 13.99 9.28
CA THR A 652 3.84 14.81 10.25
C THR A 652 2.89 15.42 11.29
N LEU A 653 1.99 16.33 10.90
CA LEU A 653 1.15 17.08 11.83
C LEU A 653 0.17 16.21 12.62
N TYR A 654 -0.61 15.36 11.91
CA TYR A 654 -1.60 14.49 12.56
C TYR A 654 -0.99 13.53 13.59
N PRO A 655 0.11 12.80 13.31
CA PRO A 655 0.77 11.97 14.32
C PRO A 655 1.25 12.77 15.53
N ILE A 656 1.81 13.97 15.37
CA ILE A 656 2.22 14.81 16.48
C ILE A 656 1.03 15.12 17.39
N LEU A 657 -0.07 15.62 16.82
CA LEU A 657 -1.28 15.95 17.58
C LEU A 657 -1.91 14.71 18.21
N ASN A 658 -1.97 13.60 17.49
CA ASN A 658 -2.53 12.34 18.00
C ASN A 658 -1.69 11.75 19.14
N ASN A 659 -0.37 11.85 19.08
CA ASN A 659 0.52 11.43 20.17
C ASN A 659 0.32 12.32 21.40
N HIS A 660 0.19 13.64 21.21
CA HIS A 660 0.02 14.58 22.30
C HIS A 660 -1.32 14.40 23.04
N PHE A 661 -2.45 14.24 22.30
CA PHE A 661 -3.77 14.19 22.91
C PHE A 661 -4.26 12.78 23.28
N PHE A 662 -3.78 11.75 22.59
CA PHE A 662 -4.33 10.38 22.72
C PHE A 662 -3.26 9.30 22.92
N ASN A 663 -2.00 9.67 23.17
CA ASN A 663 -0.88 8.74 23.28
C ASN A 663 -0.81 7.78 22.08
N GLY A 664 -0.96 8.33 20.88
CA GLY A 664 -0.91 7.55 19.64
C GLY A 664 0.47 6.90 19.46
N VAL A 665 0.51 5.78 18.73
CA VAL A 665 1.75 4.98 18.55
C VAL A 665 2.48 5.37 17.25
N LYS A 666 1.82 6.09 16.33
CA LYS A 666 2.42 6.42 15.03
C LYS A 666 3.44 7.55 15.20
N GLU A 667 4.71 7.25 14.90
CA GLU A 667 5.76 8.26 14.89
C GLU A 667 5.55 9.28 13.77
N PRO A 668 5.67 10.60 14.08
CA PRO A 668 5.67 11.64 13.07
C PRO A 668 6.94 11.60 12.23
N LEU A 669 6.86 12.06 11.00
CA LEU A 669 8.04 12.32 10.20
C LEU A 669 8.90 13.43 10.82
N PRO A 670 10.21 13.53 10.52
CA PRO A 670 11.13 14.44 11.19
C PRO A 670 10.70 15.91 11.12
N TYR A 671 10.69 16.57 12.28
CA TYR A 671 10.43 18.00 12.48
C TYR A 671 11.29 18.51 13.63
N LYS A 672 11.45 19.82 13.76
CA LYS A 672 12.27 20.42 14.83
C LYS A 672 11.43 20.76 16.08
N ASN A 673 10.34 21.49 15.89
CA ASN A 673 9.55 22.02 17.01
C ASN A 673 8.07 22.20 16.63
N ILE A 674 7.19 22.19 17.62
CA ILE A 674 5.77 22.54 17.47
C ILE A 674 5.35 23.45 18.64
N SER A 675 4.62 24.51 18.34
CA SER A 675 4.11 25.46 19.34
C SER A 675 2.64 25.78 19.10
N GLY A 676 1.92 26.17 20.17
CA GLY A 676 0.49 26.52 20.10
C GLY A 676 -0.47 25.38 20.48
N LEU A 677 0.02 24.21 20.89
CA LEU A 677 -0.80 23.06 21.30
C LEU A 677 -1.81 23.38 22.41
N LYS A 678 -1.51 24.32 23.30
CA LYS A 678 -2.39 24.73 24.41
C LYS A 678 -3.76 25.30 23.99
N HIS A 679 -3.92 25.64 22.72
CA HIS A 679 -5.17 26.19 22.17
C HIS A 679 -6.06 25.13 21.53
N ILE A 680 -5.68 23.85 21.60
CA ILE A 680 -6.37 22.72 20.99
C ILE A 680 -6.68 21.71 22.09
N ASP A 681 -7.90 21.16 22.09
CA ASP A 681 -8.31 20.12 23.06
C ASP A 681 -8.18 18.71 22.50
N LYS A 682 -8.39 18.54 21.21
CA LYS A 682 -8.34 17.23 20.51
C LYS A 682 -8.17 17.40 19.02
N VAL A 683 -7.66 16.35 18.37
CA VAL A 683 -7.57 16.24 16.92
C VAL A 683 -8.50 15.13 16.40
N ILE A 684 -9.16 15.38 15.27
CA ILE A 684 -10.05 14.42 14.62
C ILE A 684 -9.73 14.37 13.12
N GLU A 685 -9.30 13.19 12.66
CA GLU A 685 -9.09 12.92 11.23
C GLU A 685 -10.36 12.33 10.62
N ILE A 686 -10.85 12.95 9.55
CA ILE A 686 -11.99 12.51 8.76
C ILE A 686 -11.49 12.17 7.35
N ASN A 687 -11.14 10.91 7.16
CA ASN A 687 -10.63 10.38 5.89
C ASN A 687 -11.65 9.45 5.21
N GLN A 688 -11.36 9.03 3.99
CA GLN A 688 -12.23 8.16 3.17
C GLN A 688 -12.23 6.69 3.59
N SER A 689 -11.50 6.32 4.65
CA SER A 689 -11.50 4.93 5.12
C SER A 689 -12.91 4.49 5.54
N PRO A 690 -13.29 3.22 5.30
CA PRO A 690 -14.60 2.71 5.68
C PRO A 690 -14.89 2.91 7.16
N ILE A 691 -16.16 3.14 7.52
CA ILE A 691 -16.62 3.27 8.93
C ILE A 691 -16.52 1.95 9.73
N GLY A 692 -16.10 0.87 9.08
CA GLY A 692 -15.81 -0.42 9.67
C GLY A 692 -15.39 -1.42 8.61
N ARG A 693 -14.74 -2.50 9.04
CA ARG A 693 -14.14 -3.51 8.14
C ARG A 693 -15.03 -4.75 7.94
N THR A 694 -16.18 -4.80 8.58
CA THR A 694 -17.07 -5.98 8.56
C THR A 694 -18.45 -5.61 8.04
N PRO A 695 -19.20 -6.55 7.45
CA PRO A 695 -20.59 -6.32 7.03
C PRO A 695 -21.53 -5.91 8.17
N ARG A 696 -21.11 -6.08 9.43
CA ARG A 696 -21.89 -5.68 10.63
C ARG A 696 -21.79 -4.18 10.93
N SER A 697 -20.77 -3.49 10.42
CA SER A 697 -20.64 -2.05 10.57
C SER A 697 -21.60 -1.34 9.63
N ASN A 698 -22.35 -0.37 10.12
CA ASN A 698 -23.33 0.40 9.36
C ASN A 698 -23.50 1.81 9.94
N PRO A 699 -24.18 2.74 9.24
CA PRO A 699 -24.40 4.12 9.71
C PRO A 699 -25.02 4.21 11.11
N ALA A 700 -26.01 3.34 11.40
CA ALA A 700 -26.71 3.35 12.68
C ALA A 700 -25.79 2.98 13.87
N THR A 701 -24.89 2.00 13.67
CA THR A 701 -23.94 1.60 14.72
C THR A 701 -22.84 2.63 14.91
N TYR A 702 -22.32 3.19 13.81
CA TYR A 702 -21.23 4.16 13.86
C TYR A 702 -21.60 5.46 14.55
N THR A 703 -22.79 6.00 14.27
CA THR A 703 -23.31 7.23 14.89
C THR A 703 -23.87 6.99 16.30
N GLY A 704 -23.96 5.73 16.73
CA GLY A 704 -24.52 5.35 18.02
C GLY A 704 -26.05 5.51 18.12
N VAL A 705 -26.76 5.82 17.03
CA VAL A 705 -28.24 5.90 17.02
C VAL A 705 -28.85 4.53 17.27
N TYR A 706 -28.18 3.47 16.86
CA TYR A 706 -28.66 2.10 17.04
C TYR A 706 -28.82 1.69 18.50
N SER A 707 -27.97 2.22 19.39
CA SER A 707 -28.08 1.95 20.82
C SER A 707 -29.36 2.54 21.41
N ASP A 708 -29.76 3.75 20.97
CA ASP A 708 -31.01 4.39 21.40
C ASP A 708 -32.22 3.64 20.84
N ILE A 709 -32.15 3.17 19.59
CA ILE A 709 -33.21 2.37 18.96
C ILE A 709 -33.40 1.04 19.70
N ARG A 710 -32.34 0.33 20.06
CA ARG A 710 -32.41 -0.92 20.85
C ARG A 710 -33.06 -0.71 22.20
N SER A 711 -32.75 0.39 22.88
CA SER A 711 -33.37 0.75 24.15
C SER A 711 -34.87 0.99 23.98
N LEU A 712 -35.29 1.62 22.90
CA LEU A 712 -36.72 1.79 22.57
C LEU A 712 -37.44 0.47 22.37
N PHE A 713 -36.85 -0.47 21.62
CA PHE A 713 -37.43 -1.80 21.39
C PHE A 713 -37.57 -2.61 22.67
N CYS A 714 -36.66 -2.42 23.64
CA CYS A 714 -36.75 -3.03 24.95
C CYS A 714 -37.96 -2.54 25.76
N MET A 715 -38.44 -1.32 25.52
CA MET A 715 -39.56 -0.70 26.22
C MET A 715 -40.93 -1.09 25.63
N THR A 716 -40.96 -1.85 24.53
CA THR A 716 -42.21 -2.33 23.96
C THR A 716 -42.85 -3.36 24.91
N GLN A 717 -44.20 -3.38 24.95
CA GLN A 717 -44.96 -4.28 25.83
C GLN A 717 -44.57 -5.74 25.68
N GLU A 718 -44.45 -6.24 24.43
CA GLU A 718 -44.03 -7.61 24.15
C GLU A 718 -42.58 -7.92 24.64
N SER A 719 -41.66 -6.97 24.51
CA SER A 719 -40.28 -7.14 25.00
C SER A 719 -40.24 -7.24 26.53
N LEU A 720 -41.04 -6.42 27.23
CA LEU A 720 -41.16 -6.47 28.68
C LEU A 720 -41.73 -7.81 29.16
N ILE A 721 -42.78 -8.28 28.50
CA ILE A 721 -43.39 -9.60 28.82
C ILE A 721 -42.39 -10.74 28.62
N ARG A 722 -41.60 -10.71 27.55
CA ARG A 722 -40.58 -11.73 27.24
C ARG A 722 -39.26 -11.52 27.99
N GLY A 723 -39.12 -10.47 28.80
CA GLY A 723 -37.90 -10.16 29.55
C GLY A 723 -36.69 -9.81 28.66
N TYR A 724 -36.93 -9.26 27.46
CA TYR A 724 -35.86 -8.97 26.51
C TYR A 724 -35.06 -7.72 26.91
N LYS A 725 -33.74 -7.88 26.94
CA LYS A 725 -32.78 -6.80 27.23
C LYS A 725 -32.24 -6.19 25.93
N PRO A 726 -31.61 -5.01 25.94
CA PRO A 726 -31.06 -4.36 24.72
C PRO A 726 -30.08 -5.25 23.91
N GLY A 727 -29.45 -6.24 24.55
CA GLY A 727 -28.61 -7.23 23.86
C GLY A 727 -29.37 -8.12 22.87
N ARG A 728 -30.66 -8.39 23.11
CA ARG A 728 -31.50 -9.18 22.22
C ARG A 728 -31.65 -8.56 20.83
N PHE A 729 -31.72 -7.24 20.79
CA PHE A 729 -31.83 -6.44 19.56
C PHE A 729 -30.47 -6.06 18.96
N SER A 730 -29.39 -6.77 19.35
CA SER A 730 -28.04 -6.58 18.79
C SER A 730 -27.66 -7.74 17.87
N PHE A 731 -27.36 -7.44 16.61
CA PHE A 731 -26.82 -8.44 15.69
C PHE A 731 -25.36 -8.83 15.98
N ASN A 732 -24.69 -8.20 16.95
CA ASN A 732 -23.32 -8.54 17.37
C ASN A 732 -23.29 -9.50 18.58
N VAL A 733 -24.42 -9.67 19.29
CA VAL A 733 -24.51 -10.46 20.53
C VAL A 733 -25.32 -11.71 20.27
N VAL A 734 -24.88 -12.85 20.84
CA VAL A 734 -25.58 -14.11 20.79
C VAL A 734 -26.95 -14.01 21.49
N GLY A 735 -27.95 -14.71 20.97
CA GLY A 735 -29.28 -14.79 21.54
C GLY A 735 -30.39 -14.16 20.71
N GLY A 736 -30.14 -13.03 20.04
CA GLY A 736 -31.13 -12.37 19.17
C GLY A 736 -30.75 -12.35 17.69
N ARG A 737 -29.49 -12.59 17.38
CA ARG A 737 -28.99 -12.61 16.02
C ARG A 737 -29.28 -13.94 15.31
N CYS A 738 -29.29 -13.94 14.00
CA CYS A 738 -29.20 -15.16 13.20
C CYS A 738 -27.85 -15.81 13.42
N GLU A 739 -27.81 -17.04 13.88
CA GLU A 739 -26.53 -17.72 14.18
C GLU A 739 -25.81 -18.21 12.93
N THR A 740 -26.52 -18.55 11.87
CA THR A 740 -25.96 -18.99 10.57
C THR A 740 -25.05 -17.95 9.95
N CYS A 741 -25.51 -16.68 9.87
CA CYS A 741 -24.69 -15.56 9.39
C CYS A 741 -24.03 -14.78 10.54
N GLN A 742 -24.22 -15.20 11.78
CA GLN A 742 -23.74 -14.52 12.99
C GLN A 742 -24.06 -13.02 13.02
N GLY A 743 -25.25 -12.65 12.51
CA GLY A 743 -25.73 -11.27 12.43
C GLY A 743 -25.16 -10.43 11.29
N GLY A 744 -24.39 -11.02 10.38
CA GLY A 744 -23.87 -10.33 9.20
C GLY A 744 -24.94 -10.04 8.13
N GLY A 745 -26.00 -10.88 8.07
CA GLY A 745 -27.01 -10.87 7.04
C GLY A 745 -26.55 -11.52 5.73
N LEU A 746 -25.24 -11.67 5.54
CA LEU A 746 -24.60 -12.27 4.37
C LEU A 746 -23.72 -13.44 4.79
N ARG A 747 -23.56 -14.41 3.89
CA ARG A 747 -22.55 -15.47 3.96
C ARG A 747 -21.41 -15.11 3.03
N LYS A 748 -20.19 -15.16 3.53
CA LYS A 748 -18.97 -14.98 2.74
C LYS A 748 -18.58 -16.31 2.11
N ILE A 749 -18.41 -16.32 0.82
CA ILE A 749 -17.82 -17.44 0.07
C ILE A 749 -16.39 -17.02 -0.27
N GLU A 750 -15.42 -17.67 0.34
CA GLU A 750 -14.01 -17.41 0.08
C GLU A 750 -13.59 -18.09 -1.23
N MET A 751 -13.03 -17.31 -2.13
CA MET A 751 -12.53 -17.78 -3.41
C MET A 751 -11.01 -17.66 -3.44
N ASN A 752 -10.29 -18.75 -3.67
CA ASN A 752 -8.83 -18.82 -3.53
C ASN A 752 -8.06 -17.85 -4.45
N PHE A 753 -8.60 -17.49 -5.61
CA PHE A 753 -7.92 -16.65 -6.61
C PHE A 753 -8.73 -15.42 -7.07
N LEU A 754 -9.95 -15.27 -6.57
CA LEU A 754 -10.88 -14.18 -6.92
C LEU A 754 -11.32 -13.43 -5.67
N PRO A 755 -11.88 -12.22 -5.81
CA PRO A 755 -12.50 -11.51 -4.69
C PRO A 755 -13.59 -12.36 -4.02
N ASP A 756 -13.66 -12.28 -2.69
CA ASP A 756 -14.70 -12.96 -1.92
C ASP A 756 -16.11 -12.55 -2.38
N VAL A 757 -17.01 -13.51 -2.53
CA VAL A 757 -18.41 -13.27 -2.88
C VAL A 757 -19.26 -13.29 -1.62
N TYR A 758 -20.20 -12.34 -1.53
CA TYR A 758 -21.14 -12.24 -0.42
C TYR A 758 -22.56 -12.49 -0.94
N ILE A 759 -23.21 -13.52 -0.42
CA ILE A 759 -24.61 -13.87 -0.74
C ILE A 759 -25.51 -13.67 0.48
N ASN A 760 -26.79 -13.39 0.25
CA ASN A 760 -27.76 -13.31 1.34
C ASN A 760 -27.80 -14.60 2.14
N CYS A 761 -27.95 -14.49 3.45
CA CYS A 761 -28.11 -15.65 4.30
C CYS A 761 -29.46 -16.30 4.06
N ASP A 762 -29.47 -17.58 3.77
CA ASP A 762 -30.70 -18.35 3.44
C ASP A 762 -31.71 -18.36 4.60
N ASP A 763 -31.24 -18.46 5.86
CA ASP A 763 -32.10 -18.54 7.03
C ASP A 763 -32.77 -17.21 7.38
N CYS A 764 -32.02 -16.11 7.40
CA CYS A 764 -32.57 -14.82 7.79
C CYS A 764 -32.88 -13.90 6.59
N GLN A 765 -32.60 -14.31 5.37
CA GLN A 765 -32.82 -13.54 4.13
C GLN A 765 -32.33 -12.09 4.24
N GLY A 766 -31.12 -11.90 4.78
CA GLY A 766 -30.51 -10.58 4.99
C GLY A 766 -30.98 -9.83 6.25
N LYS A 767 -31.99 -10.30 6.97
CA LYS A 767 -32.59 -9.61 8.13
C LYS A 767 -31.72 -9.60 9.38
N ARG A 768 -30.66 -10.40 9.47
CA ARG A 768 -29.63 -10.43 10.54
C ARG A 768 -30.08 -11.01 11.89
N PHE A 769 -31.36 -11.17 12.15
CA PHE A 769 -31.95 -11.60 13.42
C PHE A 769 -32.69 -12.92 13.28
N ASN A 770 -32.88 -13.62 14.43
CA ASN A 770 -33.74 -14.79 14.50
C ASN A 770 -35.22 -14.36 14.46
N ARG A 771 -36.09 -15.35 14.18
CA ARG A 771 -37.52 -15.15 14.02
C ARG A 771 -38.18 -14.49 15.24
N GLU A 772 -37.85 -14.96 16.44
CA GLU A 772 -38.41 -14.45 17.70
C GLU A 772 -38.10 -12.97 17.94
N THR A 773 -36.88 -12.52 17.60
CA THR A 773 -36.52 -11.10 17.71
C THR A 773 -37.28 -10.25 16.70
N LEU A 774 -37.55 -10.78 15.49
CA LEU A 774 -38.28 -10.10 14.44
C LEU A 774 -39.80 -9.98 14.69
N GLU A 775 -40.35 -10.79 15.59
CA GLU A 775 -41.75 -10.67 16.02
C GLU A 775 -42.01 -9.42 16.82
N ILE A 776 -41.01 -8.90 17.55
CA ILE A 776 -41.16 -7.64 18.29
C ILE A 776 -41.28 -6.47 17.32
N ARG A 777 -42.33 -5.71 17.47
CA ARG A 777 -42.65 -4.60 16.59
C ARG A 777 -42.87 -3.29 17.35
N TYR A 778 -42.39 -2.19 16.78
CA TYR A 778 -42.66 -0.84 17.22
C TYR A 778 -43.34 -0.07 16.06
N LYS A 779 -44.51 0.49 16.26
CA LYS A 779 -45.34 1.09 15.19
C LYS A 779 -45.44 0.17 13.97
N GLY A 780 -45.65 -1.13 14.16
CA GLY A 780 -45.77 -2.15 13.12
C GLY A 780 -44.48 -2.58 12.43
N LYS A 781 -43.32 -2.03 12.78
CA LYS A 781 -42.02 -2.34 12.19
C LYS A 781 -41.12 -3.15 13.14
N SER A 782 -40.47 -4.20 12.62
CA SER A 782 -39.44 -4.97 13.32
C SER A 782 -38.10 -4.20 13.34
N ILE A 783 -37.16 -4.66 14.16
CA ILE A 783 -35.82 -4.06 14.21
C ILE A 783 -35.07 -4.18 12.88
N ALA A 784 -35.34 -5.21 12.06
CA ALA A 784 -34.79 -5.35 10.72
C ALA A 784 -35.40 -4.34 9.73
N ASP A 785 -36.72 -4.12 9.83
CA ASP A 785 -37.40 -3.12 9.01
C ASP A 785 -36.85 -1.70 9.27
N ILE A 786 -36.53 -1.39 10.54
CA ILE A 786 -35.88 -0.12 10.90
C ILE A 786 -34.49 0.01 10.26
N LEU A 787 -33.69 -1.05 10.27
CA LEU A 787 -32.39 -1.03 9.60
C LEU A 787 -32.48 -0.87 8.09
N SER A 788 -33.59 -1.31 7.49
CA SER A 788 -33.87 -1.16 6.04
C SER A 788 -34.43 0.20 5.66
N MET A 789 -34.87 1.02 6.63
CA MET A 789 -35.34 2.37 6.40
C MET A 789 -34.21 3.29 5.95
N THR A 790 -34.50 4.17 5.02
CA THR A 790 -33.64 5.31 4.72
C THR A 790 -33.56 6.28 5.90
N ILE A 791 -32.52 7.09 5.97
CA ILE A 791 -32.37 8.11 7.01
C ILE A 791 -33.55 9.10 6.95
N ASN A 792 -34.04 9.44 5.75
CA ASN A 792 -35.23 10.30 5.61
C ASN A 792 -36.47 9.67 6.26
N GLU A 793 -36.83 8.44 5.88
CA GLU A 793 -37.94 7.70 6.46
C GLU A 793 -37.79 7.52 7.97
N SER A 794 -36.58 7.30 8.44
CA SER A 794 -36.26 7.17 9.87
C SER A 794 -36.48 8.48 10.64
N CYS A 795 -36.18 9.64 10.05
CA CYS A 795 -36.45 10.95 10.66
C CYS A 795 -37.95 11.13 10.93
N ASP A 796 -38.79 10.78 9.95
CA ASP A 796 -40.26 10.88 10.06
C ASP A 796 -40.79 9.84 11.06
N PHE A 797 -40.25 8.61 11.03
CA PHE A 797 -40.69 7.54 11.93
C PHE A 797 -40.38 7.82 13.42
N PHE A 798 -39.23 8.44 13.71
CA PHE A 798 -38.78 8.75 15.05
C PHE A 798 -38.95 10.21 15.45
N GLU A 799 -39.88 10.95 14.83
CA GLU A 799 -40.12 12.40 15.09
C GLU A 799 -40.30 12.73 16.57
N ASN A 800 -40.94 11.83 17.35
CA ASN A 800 -41.26 12.01 18.76
C ASN A 800 -40.10 11.56 19.71
N PHE A 801 -38.92 11.21 19.18
CA PHE A 801 -37.74 10.75 19.97
C PHE A 801 -36.55 11.69 19.80
N PRO A 802 -36.45 12.77 20.58
CA PRO A 802 -35.43 13.81 20.38
C PRO A 802 -34.00 13.31 20.32
N LYS A 803 -33.64 12.28 21.13
CA LYS A 803 -32.30 11.69 21.15
C LYS A 803 -31.94 10.98 19.84
N ILE A 804 -32.90 10.21 19.29
CA ILE A 804 -32.75 9.51 18.01
C ILE A 804 -32.79 10.53 16.88
N LEU A 805 -33.80 11.39 16.87
CA LEU A 805 -34.06 12.37 15.83
C LEU A 805 -32.87 13.32 15.61
N ARG A 806 -32.23 13.80 16.69
CA ARG A 806 -31.05 14.67 16.59
C ARG A 806 -29.94 14.06 15.77
N LYS A 807 -29.60 12.77 16.01
CA LYS A 807 -28.56 12.05 15.29
C LYS A 807 -28.97 11.78 13.83
N LEU A 808 -30.22 11.45 13.57
CA LEU A 808 -30.75 11.22 12.24
C LEU A 808 -30.79 12.52 11.42
N LYS A 809 -31.23 13.65 12.03
CA LYS A 809 -31.21 14.97 11.36
C LYS A 809 -29.81 15.36 10.92
N THR A 810 -28.80 15.13 11.75
CA THR A 810 -27.42 15.41 11.36
C THR A 810 -26.98 14.58 10.15
N LEU A 811 -27.35 13.29 10.09
CA LEU A 811 -27.10 12.45 8.92
C LEU A 811 -27.85 12.94 7.66
N LYS A 812 -29.08 13.41 7.83
CA LYS A 812 -29.88 14.00 6.73
C LYS A 812 -29.27 15.30 6.23
N GLU A 813 -28.82 16.18 7.15
CA GLU A 813 -28.18 17.47 6.86
C GLU A 813 -26.87 17.35 6.08
N VAL A 814 -26.09 16.28 6.26
CA VAL A 814 -24.87 16.03 5.48
C VAL A 814 -25.18 15.40 4.10
N GLY A 815 -26.46 15.38 3.68
CA GLY A 815 -26.88 14.86 2.38
C GLY A 815 -26.97 13.34 2.28
N LEU A 816 -27.06 12.61 3.41
CA LEU A 816 -27.14 11.14 3.42
C LEU A 816 -28.56 10.61 3.62
N GLY A 817 -29.58 11.43 3.39
CA GLY A 817 -30.99 11.07 3.58
C GLY A 817 -31.46 9.81 2.86
N TYR A 818 -30.83 9.48 1.75
CA TYR A 818 -31.11 8.31 0.92
C TYR A 818 -30.48 6.99 1.42
N VAL A 819 -29.44 7.07 2.25
CA VAL A 819 -28.70 5.90 2.78
C VAL A 819 -29.58 5.18 3.79
N THR A 820 -29.57 3.84 3.79
CA THR A 820 -30.31 3.07 4.79
C THR A 820 -29.53 2.96 6.09
N LEU A 821 -30.22 2.91 7.23
CA LEU A 821 -29.57 2.81 8.55
C LEU A 821 -28.67 1.59 8.70
N GLY A 822 -29.09 0.46 8.11
CA GLY A 822 -28.38 -0.81 8.14
C GLY A 822 -27.45 -1.06 6.98
N GLN A 823 -27.23 -0.08 6.08
CA GLN A 823 -26.34 -0.22 4.92
C GLN A 823 -24.92 -0.64 5.39
N GLN A 824 -24.39 -1.67 4.77
CA GLN A 824 -23.08 -2.20 5.17
C GLN A 824 -21.95 -1.23 4.84
N SER A 825 -20.97 -1.12 5.72
CA SER A 825 -19.81 -0.24 5.52
C SER A 825 -19.02 -0.56 4.25
N THR A 826 -19.06 -1.79 3.79
CA THR A 826 -18.37 -2.26 2.59
C THR A 826 -19.04 -1.81 1.28
N THR A 827 -20.32 -1.45 1.32
CA THR A 827 -21.09 -0.97 0.17
C THR A 827 -21.16 0.55 0.09
N LEU A 828 -20.69 1.25 1.12
CA LEU A 828 -20.61 2.72 1.12
C LEU A 828 -19.45 3.19 0.25
N SER A 829 -19.66 4.28 -0.49
CA SER A 829 -18.57 5.00 -1.15
C SER A 829 -17.65 5.67 -0.14
N GLY A 830 -16.42 6.05 -0.54
CA GLY A 830 -15.49 6.77 0.31
C GLY A 830 -16.08 8.08 0.85
N GLY A 831 -16.74 8.84 -0.01
CA GLY A 831 -17.41 10.10 0.37
C GLY A 831 -18.61 9.91 1.32
N GLU A 832 -19.40 8.84 1.14
CA GLU A 832 -20.50 8.52 2.08
C GLU A 832 -19.95 8.16 3.46
N ALA A 833 -18.90 7.32 3.52
CA ALA A 833 -18.25 6.97 4.77
C ALA A 833 -17.68 8.21 5.51
N GLN A 834 -17.07 9.13 4.77
CA GLN A 834 -16.55 10.39 5.30
C GLN A 834 -17.64 11.30 5.84
N ARG A 835 -18.76 11.45 5.11
CA ARG A 835 -19.92 12.23 5.57
C ARG A 835 -20.60 11.62 6.80
N ILE A 836 -20.63 10.28 6.94
CA ILE A 836 -21.11 9.62 8.17
C ILE A 836 -20.22 9.98 9.36
N LYS A 837 -18.89 9.97 9.18
CA LYS A 837 -17.95 10.39 10.21
C LYS A 837 -18.18 11.83 10.61
N LEU A 838 -18.31 12.73 9.64
CA LEU A 838 -18.59 14.13 9.87
C LEU A 838 -19.93 14.33 10.64
N ALA A 839 -21.00 13.64 10.24
CA ALA A 839 -22.27 13.68 10.93
C ALA A 839 -22.17 13.20 12.39
N SER A 840 -21.38 12.14 12.62
CA SER A 840 -21.14 11.64 13.97
C SER A 840 -20.48 12.71 14.85
N GLU A 841 -19.49 13.44 14.33
CA GLU A 841 -18.83 14.52 15.08
C GLU A 841 -19.75 15.71 15.32
N LEU A 842 -20.51 16.13 14.30
CA LEU A 842 -21.51 17.23 14.42
C LEU A 842 -22.58 16.95 15.48
N SER A 843 -22.92 15.69 15.71
CA SER A 843 -23.92 15.27 16.69
C SER A 843 -23.44 15.29 18.13
N LYS A 844 -22.13 15.38 18.38
CA LYS A 844 -21.52 15.42 19.73
C LYS A 844 -21.55 16.83 20.32
N LYS A 845 -21.40 16.91 21.65
CA LYS A 845 -21.10 18.20 22.32
C LYS A 845 -19.72 18.67 21.91
N ASP A 846 -19.61 19.91 21.51
CA ASP A 846 -18.41 20.53 21.02
C ASP A 846 -17.76 21.42 22.09
N THR A 847 -16.42 21.44 22.13
CA THR A 847 -15.63 22.29 23.05
C THR A 847 -15.26 23.63 22.42
N GLY A 848 -15.35 23.75 21.08
CA GLY A 848 -14.96 24.91 20.31
C GLY A 848 -13.46 25.01 20.01
N ASN A 849 -12.62 24.07 20.49
CA ASN A 849 -11.17 24.04 20.27
C ASN A 849 -10.71 22.76 19.60
N THR A 850 -11.60 22.10 18.86
CA THR A 850 -11.25 20.86 18.15
C THR A 850 -10.56 21.17 16.82
N PHE A 851 -9.50 20.41 16.52
CA PHE A 851 -8.75 20.50 15.28
C PHE A 851 -9.16 19.36 14.34
N TYR A 852 -9.90 19.67 13.30
CA TYR A 852 -10.37 18.70 12.29
C TYR A 852 -9.44 18.67 11.09
N ILE A 853 -9.12 17.48 10.61
CA ILE A 853 -8.36 17.24 9.38
C ILE A 853 -9.25 16.45 8.41
N LEU A 854 -9.59 17.06 7.29
CA LEU A 854 -10.36 16.46 6.20
C LEU A 854 -9.46 16.23 4.99
N ASP A 855 -9.40 15.00 4.53
CA ASP A 855 -8.58 14.61 3.37
C ASP A 855 -9.49 14.38 2.17
N GLU A 856 -9.40 15.25 1.15
CA GLU A 856 -10.18 15.25 -0.09
C GLU A 856 -11.69 15.01 0.13
N PRO A 857 -12.38 15.83 0.93
CA PRO A 857 -13.76 15.57 1.32
C PRO A 857 -14.78 15.72 0.18
N THR A 858 -14.41 16.28 -0.98
CA THR A 858 -15.30 16.45 -2.14
C THR A 858 -15.28 15.26 -3.09
N THR A 859 -14.49 14.25 -2.80
CA THR A 859 -14.38 13.04 -3.62
C THR A 859 -15.76 12.40 -3.84
N GLY A 860 -16.12 12.15 -5.10
CA GLY A 860 -17.39 11.52 -5.48
C GLY A 860 -18.64 12.38 -5.24
N LEU A 861 -18.47 13.67 -5.04
CA LEU A 861 -19.57 14.59 -4.78
C LEU A 861 -19.94 15.41 -6.01
N HIS A 862 -21.22 15.44 -6.31
CA HIS A 862 -21.79 16.40 -7.23
C HIS A 862 -21.71 17.83 -6.66
N PHE A 863 -21.70 18.86 -7.47
CA PHE A 863 -21.67 20.28 -7.06
C PHE A 863 -22.67 20.64 -5.97
N GLN A 864 -23.90 20.11 -6.05
CA GLN A 864 -24.93 20.29 -5.02
C GLN A 864 -24.51 19.71 -3.67
N ASP A 865 -23.88 18.54 -3.67
CA ASP A 865 -23.42 17.88 -2.44
C ASP A 865 -22.23 18.62 -1.82
N ILE A 866 -21.34 19.21 -2.65
CA ILE A 866 -20.22 20.05 -2.20
C ILE A 866 -20.75 21.28 -1.45
N LYS A 867 -21.78 21.92 -1.97
CA LYS A 867 -22.43 23.07 -1.30
C LYS A 867 -22.90 22.69 0.11
N VAL A 868 -23.62 21.57 0.24
CA VAL A 868 -24.12 21.06 1.52
C VAL A 868 -22.95 20.74 2.46
N LEU A 869 -21.88 20.11 1.98
CA LEU A 869 -20.69 19.81 2.76
C LEU A 869 -20.04 21.10 3.33
N LEU A 870 -19.86 22.12 2.50
CA LEU A 870 -19.29 23.40 2.92
C LEU A 870 -20.15 24.13 3.97
N GLU A 871 -21.48 24.07 3.86
CA GLU A 871 -22.40 24.58 4.88
C GLU A 871 -22.17 23.87 6.24
N MET A 872 -21.95 22.55 6.24
CA MET A 872 -21.67 21.80 7.46
C MET A 872 -20.30 22.12 8.04
N ILE A 873 -19.26 22.26 7.22
CA ILE A 873 -17.93 22.67 7.66
C ILE A 873 -18.00 24.07 8.30
N ASN A 874 -18.71 24.99 7.67
CA ASN A 874 -18.94 26.33 8.22
C ASN A 874 -19.63 26.28 9.60
N LYS A 875 -20.62 25.39 9.80
CA LYS A 875 -21.25 25.17 11.12
C LYS A 875 -20.25 24.73 12.19
N LEU A 876 -19.24 23.90 11.84
CA LEU A 876 -18.16 23.47 12.76
C LEU A 876 -17.26 24.64 13.14
N VAL A 877 -16.81 25.42 12.15
CA VAL A 877 -15.90 26.54 12.38
C VAL A 877 -16.56 27.67 13.13
N ASN A 878 -17.85 27.94 12.87
CA ASN A 878 -18.63 28.94 13.60
C ASN A 878 -18.79 28.64 15.10
N LYS A 879 -18.53 27.40 15.53
CA LYS A 879 -18.44 27.01 16.94
C LYS A 879 -17.05 27.21 17.55
N GLY A 880 -16.09 27.79 16.81
CA GLY A 880 -14.73 28.07 17.25
C GLY A 880 -13.68 27.03 16.80
N ASN A 881 -14.08 25.92 16.19
CA ASN A 881 -13.18 24.85 15.76
C ASN A 881 -12.29 25.25 14.59
N THR A 882 -11.15 24.59 14.46
CA THR A 882 -10.27 24.69 13.29
C THR A 882 -10.52 23.53 12.35
N VAL A 883 -10.65 23.81 11.06
CA VAL A 883 -10.82 22.76 10.03
C VAL A 883 -9.76 22.92 8.96
N ILE A 884 -8.89 21.92 8.83
CA ILE A 884 -7.97 21.78 7.70
C ILE A 884 -8.60 20.89 6.63
N ILE A 885 -8.55 21.34 5.38
CA ILE A 885 -9.04 20.60 4.22
C ILE A 885 -7.89 20.46 3.22
N ILE A 886 -7.45 19.23 2.98
CA ILE A 886 -6.55 18.93 1.86
C ILE A 886 -7.42 18.81 0.61
N GLU A 887 -7.26 19.72 -0.37
CA GLU A 887 -8.18 19.76 -1.51
C GLU A 887 -7.53 20.29 -2.80
N HIS A 888 -8.15 19.88 -3.91
CA HIS A 888 -7.84 20.33 -5.26
C HIS A 888 -9.03 21.01 -5.96
N ASN A 889 -10.23 20.83 -5.40
CA ASN A 889 -11.47 21.37 -5.96
C ASN A 889 -11.50 22.89 -5.76
N MET A 890 -11.59 23.67 -6.86
CA MET A 890 -11.58 25.13 -6.82
C MET A 890 -12.80 25.72 -6.11
N ASP A 891 -13.94 25.03 -6.18
CA ASP A 891 -15.15 25.46 -5.45
C ASP A 891 -14.97 25.43 -3.93
N VAL A 892 -14.13 24.53 -3.40
CA VAL A 892 -13.75 24.53 -1.99
C VAL A 892 -12.66 25.58 -1.73
N ILE A 893 -11.62 25.60 -2.55
CA ILE A 893 -10.45 26.48 -2.34
C ILE A 893 -10.87 27.96 -2.34
N LYS A 894 -11.82 28.36 -3.20
CA LYS A 894 -12.34 29.75 -3.21
C LYS A 894 -13.13 30.11 -1.95
N THR A 895 -13.58 29.13 -1.15
CA THR A 895 -14.43 29.37 0.05
C THR A 895 -13.67 29.34 1.37
N VAL A 896 -12.43 28.87 1.42
CA VAL A 896 -11.64 28.77 2.66
C VAL A 896 -11.18 30.14 3.17
N ASP A 897 -10.95 30.26 4.47
CA ASP A 897 -10.48 31.51 5.08
C ASP A 897 -8.98 31.74 4.87
N HIS A 898 -8.20 30.63 4.82
CA HIS A 898 -6.74 30.67 4.68
C HIS A 898 -6.27 29.52 3.77
N ILE A 899 -5.32 29.79 2.89
CA ILE A 899 -4.70 28.79 2.00
C ILE A 899 -3.25 28.59 2.40
N ILE A 900 -2.81 27.36 2.37
CA ILE A 900 -1.40 26.95 2.41
C ILE A 900 -1.14 26.13 1.14
N GLU A 901 -0.33 26.68 0.23
CA GLU A 901 0.03 25.99 -1.01
C GLU A 901 1.42 25.39 -0.92
N ILE A 902 1.54 24.10 -1.24
CA ILE A 902 2.79 23.35 -1.27
C ILE A 902 3.15 23.05 -2.72
N GLY A 903 4.37 23.33 -3.11
CA GLY A 903 4.83 23.17 -4.48
C GLY A 903 6.33 23.42 -4.66
N PRO A 904 6.75 23.95 -5.84
CA PRO A 904 5.94 24.30 -7.03
C PRO A 904 5.47 23.11 -7.87
N ASN A 905 6.14 21.95 -7.76
CA ASN A 905 5.86 20.73 -8.51
C ASN A 905 5.75 19.51 -7.58
N GLY A 906 5.55 18.32 -8.14
CA GLY A 906 5.57 17.06 -7.42
C GLY A 906 6.98 16.52 -7.17
N GLY A 907 7.13 15.50 -6.31
CA GLY A 907 8.37 14.78 -6.04
C GLY A 907 9.50 15.67 -5.51
N LYS A 908 10.70 15.48 -6.03
CA LYS A 908 11.91 16.23 -5.60
C LYS A 908 11.83 17.74 -5.84
N LEU A 909 11.05 18.19 -6.80
CA LEU A 909 10.84 19.59 -7.11
C LEU A 909 9.75 20.26 -6.26
N GLY A 910 9.06 19.46 -5.42
CA GLY A 910 8.07 19.94 -4.47
C GLY A 910 8.63 20.22 -3.08
N GLY A 911 7.76 20.18 -2.08
CA GLY A 911 8.12 20.22 -0.66
C GLY A 911 8.45 21.59 -0.10
N GLN A 912 8.06 22.68 -0.77
CA GLN A 912 8.23 24.07 -0.31
C GLN A 912 6.87 24.72 -0.12
N ILE A 913 6.75 25.64 0.84
CA ILE A 913 5.58 26.52 0.94
C ILE A 913 5.72 27.61 -0.11
N ILE A 914 4.80 27.60 -1.08
CA ILE A 914 4.74 28.61 -2.14
C ILE A 914 3.98 29.84 -1.66
N PHE A 915 2.90 29.60 -0.90
CA PHE A 915 2.03 30.64 -0.40
C PHE A 915 1.36 30.23 0.91
N SER A 916 1.14 31.23 1.79
CA SER A 916 0.32 31.10 2.99
C SER A 916 -0.41 32.42 3.23
N GLY A 917 -1.75 32.43 3.06
CA GLY A 917 -2.53 33.65 3.14
C GLY A 917 -3.97 33.50 2.65
N LYS A 918 -4.63 34.59 2.28
CA LYS A 918 -6.01 34.58 1.78
C LYS A 918 -6.08 34.10 0.32
N PRO A 919 -7.20 33.49 -0.12
CA PRO A 919 -7.39 33.08 -1.51
C PRO A 919 -7.18 34.20 -2.53
N GLU A 920 -7.62 35.41 -2.20
CA GLU A 920 -7.51 36.60 -3.06
C GLU A 920 -6.06 37.04 -3.30
N ASP A 921 -5.16 36.75 -2.36
CA ASP A 921 -3.75 37.11 -2.47
C ASP A 921 -2.96 36.05 -3.24
N LEU A 922 -3.41 34.79 -3.22
CA LEU A 922 -2.79 33.69 -3.97
C LEU A 922 -2.78 33.98 -5.48
N ILE A 923 -3.81 34.62 -6.01
CA ILE A 923 -3.94 34.95 -7.45
C ILE A 923 -2.76 35.78 -7.98
N LYS A 924 -2.09 36.54 -7.09
CA LYS A 924 -0.96 37.39 -7.42
C LYS A 924 0.39 36.64 -7.51
N VAL A 925 0.41 35.38 -7.12
CA VAL A 925 1.64 34.57 -7.02
C VAL A 925 1.90 33.85 -8.34
N GLU A 926 2.86 34.29 -9.12
CA GLU A 926 3.20 33.73 -10.44
C GLU A 926 3.70 32.27 -10.38
N SER A 927 4.38 31.88 -9.30
CA SER A 927 4.88 30.52 -9.11
C SER A 927 3.79 29.50 -8.74
N SER A 928 2.59 29.96 -8.43
CA SER A 928 1.46 29.13 -8.03
C SER A 928 0.75 28.52 -9.24
N GLN A 929 0.70 27.20 -9.29
CA GLN A 929 -0.11 26.48 -10.28
C GLN A 929 -1.61 26.58 -9.97
N THR A 930 -1.98 26.70 -8.70
CA THR A 930 -3.38 26.84 -8.25
C THR A 930 -3.94 28.23 -8.61
N ALA A 931 -3.12 29.28 -8.56
CA ALA A 931 -3.53 30.66 -8.84
C ALA A 931 -4.19 30.85 -10.22
N VAL A 932 -3.67 30.15 -11.24
CA VAL A 932 -4.19 30.22 -12.63
C VAL A 932 -5.66 29.78 -12.71
N TYR A 933 -6.02 28.73 -11.98
CA TYR A 933 -7.38 28.17 -11.98
C TYR A 933 -8.29 28.93 -11.00
N LEU A 934 -7.75 29.32 -9.84
CA LEU A 934 -8.50 30.06 -8.82
C LEU A 934 -8.93 31.45 -9.35
N LYS A 935 -8.10 32.08 -10.16
CA LYS A 935 -8.43 33.36 -10.79
C LYS A 935 -9.73 33.29 -11.60
N LYS A 936 -9.96 32.20 -12.34
CA LYS A 936 -11.20 31.99 -13.12
C LYS A 936 -12.46 31.83 -12.27
N GLU A 937 -12.32 31.44 -11.04
CA GLU A 937 -13.43 31.17 -10.12
C GLU A 937 -13.72 32.37 -9.19
N LEU A 938 -12.77 33.29 -9.01
CA LEU A 938 -12.93 34.50 -8.18
C LEU A 938 -13.27 35.74 -9.02
N THR A 939 -12.97 35.75 -10.33
CA THR A 939 -13.44 36.77 -11.28
C THR A 939 -14.78 36.42 -11.91
#